data_b98e3ae0ff84af9ea892161bdd2031e4
#
_entry.id   b98e3ae0ff84af9ea892161bdd2031e4
#
_cell.length_a   1.000
_cell.length_b   1.000
_cell.length_c   1.000
_cell.angle_alpha   90.00
_cell.angle_beta   90.00
_cell.angle_gamma   90.00
#
_symmetry.space_group_name_H-M   'P 1'
#
loop_
_entity.id
_entity.type
_entity.pdbx_description
1 polymer ?
#
loop_
_entity_poly.entity_id
_entity_poly.type
_entity_poly.pdbx_seq_one_letter_code
_entity_poly.pdbx_strand_id
1 'polypeptide(L)'
;MPVESRTNSTTARFSILALLVCLLTLAVFFRDFFQSGCNGIAGDVGDNRFVIAILEHWRAVFHGEASFTSPNFFWPERGVLGYSESLFLLSLPYIAGRSAGLDHYLAFEITFIVFKAAGFFAMLWLLRSMARVSRAVALIGAVLFTLSNLYYVSMGHAHLVTVAFTPLIAGLACSAWRAYGSGRLRAAHAYGAACAIVTALVLFTSFYIGWFTILTAGSCVAVAALVQILIQKSVTPVSDWLRAAFARRWLFGSAGLVFAGAMIPFLVTYVPTLRNTGGRTFSENLLYSTRPIDLLNVGPRNFVWGRLLKSVLAHPFTAGERMAGWPPIVLLLTIGGGVAGAAKLSERERRDTARYGTQVVVFGASFLGLWVLTVRVGRWSLWWLIFKAVPGGSAIRVPARLNFVLNVLLVLSACLIFEQLRYRRGRIPRLIFPVLGVLLVAEQINITHTHVIDRTAENAILARVKRPPVACSSFAFTAPARTRRPFPDQIDAMLVARGLNLPTINGYSGWLPQDWNFPIFDKDYLDHARRWAFIKNVEQGLCGLDLRDGSWSTIASLDRTYRLGDTIDFRKGGNATNFEGQGWGGPEPWGAWTVGDRSVLALQLPSPPTSDLAISIEAEAFTPPQRSRADETLLVNGSVAAHWSITSQEPVLRTQVRLPAGLLRSGVVRIEFINHDPRSPADLGLSADDRKISLGIHTLRVDAATR
;
A
#
# COMPACT_ATOMS: atom_id res chain seq x y z
N MET A 1 -50.57 16.83 20.40
CA MET A 1 -49.33 16.78 21.17
C MET A 1 -48.83 15.39 21.65
N PRO A 2 -49.51 14.23 21.61
CA PRO A 2 -48.93 12.99 22.08
C PRO A 2 -48.14 12.17 21.02
N VAL A 3 -48.18 12.51 19.73
CA VAL A 3 -47.52 11.72 18.67
C VAL A 3 -46.05 12.05 18.51
N GLU A 4 -45.62 13.31 18.70
CA GLU A 4 -44.20 13.72 18.61
C GLU A 4 -43.36 13.21 19.76
N SER A 5 -43.91 13.09 20.97
CA SER A 5 -43.14 12.55 22.13
C SER A 5 -42.87 11.05 22.01
N ARG A 6 -43.73 10.26 21.39
CA ARG A 6 -43.52 8.81 21.16
C ARG A 6 -42.51 8.55 20.06
N THR A 7 -42.42 9.36 19.01
CA THR A 7 -41.44 9.23 17.94
C THR A 7 -40.02 9.56 18.44
N ASN A 8 -39.87 10.58 19.27
CA ASN A 8 -38.58 10.96 19.87
C ASN A 8 -38.07 9.89 20.83
N SER A 9 -38.93 9.30 21.69
CA SER A 9 -38.51 8.25 22.62
C SER A 9 -38.09 6.95 21.93
N THR A 10 -38.74 6.57 20.81
CA THR A 10 -38.38 5.38 20.05
C THR A 10 -37.08 5.54 19.25
N THR A 11 -36.78 6.78 18.83
CA THR A 11 -35.53 7.09 18.15
C THR A 11 -34.36 7.12 19.15
N ALA A 12 -34.52 7.75 20.31
CA ALA A 12 -33.52 7.79 21.36
C ALA A 12 -33.17 6.37 21.88
N ARG A 13 -34.17 5.52 22.13
CA ARG A 13 -33.97 4.11 22.52
C ARG A 13 -33.19 3.33 21.47
N PHE A 14 -33.47 3.54 20.21
CA PHE A 14 -32.72 2.88 19.13
C PHE A 14 -31.26 3.36 19.05
N SER A 15 -31.00 4.65 19.23
CA SER A 15 -29.64 5.20 19.25
C SER A 15 -28.81 4.63 20.40
N ILE A 16 -29.41 4.52 21.59
CA ILE A 16 -28.78 3.91 22.76
C ILE A 16 -28.48 2.42 22.48
N LEU A 17 -29.45 1.68 21.95
CA LEU A 17 -29.24 0.28 21.56
C LEU A 17 -28.11 0.12 20.54
N ALA A 18 -28.07 0.98 19.52
CA ALA A 18 -27.02 0.96 18.50
C ALA A 18 -25.63 1.22 19.11
N LEU A 19 -25.54 2.16 20.05
CA LEU A 19 -24.29 2.42 20.77
C LEU A 19 -23.86 1.21 21.61
N LEU A 20 -24.77 0.61 22.38
CA LEU A 20 -24.46 -0.58 23.19
C LEU A 20 -24.04 -1.77 22.33
N VAL A 21 -24.71 -2.01 21.21
CA VAL A 21 -24.34 -3.06 20.25
C VAL A 21 -22.96 -2.75 19.62
N CYS A 22 -22.67 -1.50 19.28
CA CYS A 22 -21.35 -1.09 18.80
C CYS A 22 -20.27 -1.38 19.84
N LEU A 23 -20.46 -0.94 21.08
CA LEU A 23 -19.50 -1.17 22.16
C LEU A 23 -19.24 -2.66 22.42
N LEU A 24 -20.29 -3.48 22.45
CA LEU A 24 -20.16 -4.93 22.56
C LEU A 24 -19.40 -5.54 21.39
N THR A 25 -19.72 -5.09 20.17
CA THR A 25 -19.04 -5.54 18.95
C THR A 25 -17.54 -5.22 18.99
N LEU A 26 -17.19 -4.01 19.42
CA LEU A 26 -15.80 -3.58 19.60
C LEU A 26 -15.11 -4.38 20.71
N ALA A 27 -15.78 -4.61 21.85
CA ALA A 27 -15.24 -5.43 22.94
C ALA A 27 -14.90 -6.86 22.48
N VAL A 28 -15.76 -7.46 21.64
CA VAL A 28 -15.50 -8.79 21.05
C VAL A 28 -14.33 -8.75 20.07
N PHE A 29 -14.26 -7.72 19.20
CA PHE A 29 -13.22 -7.59 18.21
C PHE A 29 -11.84 -7.35 18.87
N PHE A 30 -11.77 -6.42 19.81
CA PHE A 30 -10.56 -6.02 20.53
C PHE A 30 -10.33 -6.81 21.84
N ARG A 31 -10.90 -8.01 21.97
CA ARG A 31 -10.81 -8.81 23.20
C ARG A 31 -9.37 -9.04 23.64
N ASP A 32 -8.44 -9.32 22.70
CA ASP A 32 -7.03 -9.58 23.02
C ASP A 32 -6.36 -8.32 23.61
N PHE A 33 -6.71 -7.12 23.13
CA PHE A 33 -6.27 -5.85 23.69
C PHE A 33 -6.73 -5.68 25.14
N PHE A 34 -8.03 -5.89 25.41
CA PHE A 34 -8.56 -5.75 26.77
C PHE A 34 -8.05 -6.85 27.70
N GLN A 35 -7.94 -8.09 27.25
CA GLN A 35 -7.42 -9.21 28.04
C GLN A 35 -5.94 -9.06 28.40
N SER A 36 -5.15 -8.39 27.56
CA SER A 36 -3.74 -8.07 27.85
C SER A 36 -3.53 -6.87 28.77
N GLY A 37 -4.60 -6.29 29.33
CA GLY A 37 -4.51 -5.04 30.09
C GLY A 37 -4.08 -3.85 29.24
N CYS A 38 -4.51 -3.78 28.00
CA CYS A 38 -4.14 -2.76 27.00
C CYS A 38 -2.65 -2.77 26.62
N ASN A 39 -1.97 -3.91 26.75
CA ASN A 39 -0.57 -4.07 26.37
C ASN A 39 -0.39 -4.68 24.97
N GLY A 40 -1.26 -5.61 24.57
CA GLY A 40 -1.27 -6.19 23.23
C GLY A 40 -1.85 -5.21 22.21
N ILE A 41 -1.07 -4.83 21.21
CA ILE A 41 -1.47 -3.90 20.14
C ILE A 41 -1.72 -4.67 18.85
N ALA A 42 -2.70 -4.22 18.06
CA ALA A 42 -3.14 -4.85 16.83
C ALA A 42 -2.02 -5.02 15.80
N GLY A 43 -1.98 -6.20 15.17
CA GLY A 43 -1.15 -6.49 14.02
C GLY A 43 0.20 -7.10 14.35
N ASP A 44 1.13 -6.98 13.41
CA ASP A 44 2.49 -7.52 13.53
C ASP A 44 3.53 -6.42 13.80
N VAL A 45 4.73 -6.86 14.14
CA VAL A 45 5.87 -5.96 14.43
C VAL A 45 6.48 -5.32 13.17
N GLY A 46 6.00 -5.66 11.97
CA GLY A 46 6.38 -5.09 10.68
C GLY A 46 5.43 -3.96 10.25
N ASP A 47 4.49 -4.28 9.35
CA ASP A 47 3.65 -3.29 8.66
C ASP A 47 2.87 -2.37 9.62
N ASN A 48 2.37 -2.90 10.76
CA ASN A 48 1.58 -2.05 11.67
C ASN A 48 2.44 -1.05 12.45
N ARG A 49 3.70 -1.40 12.76
CA ARG A 49 4.64 -0.43 13.34
C ARG A 49 5.13 0.59 12.29
N PHE A 50 5.25 0.19 11.03
CA PHE A 50 5.47 1.13 9.93
C PHE A 50 4.31 2.15 9.82
N VAL A 51 3.06 1.68 9.95
CA VAL A 51 1.90 2.60 10.03
C VAL A 51 2.11 3.63 11.13
N ILE A 52 2.53 3.21 12.33
CA ILE A 52 2.81 4.13 13.46
C ILE A 52 3.88 5.16 13.09
N ALA A 53 4.95 4.75 12.40
CA ALA A 53 6.00 5.68 11.97
C ALA A 53 5.48 6.76 11.01
N ILE A 54 4.58 6.40 10.09
CA ILE A 54 3.91 7.37 9.20
C ILE A 54 2.95 8.29 9.98
N LEU A 55 2.23 7.76 10.98
CA LEU A 55 1.35 8.57 11.82
C LEU A 55 2.14 9.58 12.67
N GLU A 56 3.31 9.19 13.20
CA GLU A 56 4.24 10.11 13.87
C GLU A 56 4.82 11.17 12.91
N HIS A 57 5.06 10.82 11.65
CA HIS A 57 5.42 11.81 10.63
C HIS A 57 4.31 12.86 10.46
N TRP A 58 3.04 12.46 10.33
CA TRP A 58 1.92 13.40 10.24
C TRP A 58 1.81 14.29 11.49
N ARG A 59 2.02 13.72 12.67
CA ARG A 59 2.08 14.51 13.90
C ARG A 59 3.11 15.63 13.79
N ALA A 60 4.30 15.29 13.32
CA ALA A 60 5.36 16.28 13.11
C ALA A 60 5.02 17.32 12.02
N VAL A 61 4.35 16.92 10.93
CA VAL A 61 3.86 17.85 9.90
C VAL A 61 2.87 18.85 10.49
N PHE A 62 1.91 18.39 11.29
CA PHE A 62 0.93 19.27 11.95
C PHE A 62 1.56 20.22 12.99
N HIS A 63 2.72 19.86 13.57
CA HIS A 63 3.49 20.76 14.46
C HIS A 63 4.50 21.65 13.71
N GLY A 64 4.59 21.55 12.38
CA GLY A 64 5.56 22.31 11.57
C GLY A 64 7.00 21.82 11.67
N GLU A 65 7.21 20.59 12.19
CA GLU A 65 8.55 20.00 12.42
C GLU A 65 9.03 19.13 11.24
N ALA A 66 8.17 18.83 10.29
CA ALA A 66 8.49 17.97 9.14
C ALA A 66 7.85 18.49 7.86
N SER A 67 8.48 18.21 6.71
CA SER A 67 7.90 18.52 5.40
C SER A 67 6.75 17.56 5.06
N PHE A 68 5.78 18.03 4.27
CA PHE A 68 4.57 17.29 3.94
C PHE A 68 4.84 15.91 3.31
N THR A 69 5.81 15.81 2.38
CA THR A 69 6.05 14.58 1.61
C THR A 69 7.29 13.80 2.01
N SER A 70 8.13 14.34 2.92
CA SER A 70 9.45 13.78 3.21
C SER A 70 9.60 13.45 4.69
N PRO A 71 9.20 12.25 5.12
CA PRO A 71 9.59 11.70 6.41
C PRO A 71 11.11 11.66 6.58
N ASN A 72 11.60 11.60 7.81
CA ASN A 72 13.01 11.64 8.15
C ASN A 72 13.71 10.26 8.12
N PHE A 73 13.23 9.35 7.31
CA PHE A 73 13.86 8.06 7.00
C PHE A 73 14.21 7.98 5.51
N PHE A 74 15.05 7.04 5.12
CA PHE A 74 15.73 6.99 3.83
C PHE A 74 16.50 8.28 3.51
N TRP A 75 17.03 8.92 4.55
CA TRP A 75 17.76 10.16 4.39
C TRP A 75 18.90 10.06 3.38
N PRO A 76 19.11 11.05 2.49
CA PRO A 76 18.42 12.35 2.36
C PRO A 76 17.29 12.35 1.30
N GLU A 77 16.73 11.21 0.94
CA GLU A 77 15.68 11.10 -0.08
C GLU A 77 14.46 11.97 0.28
N ARG A 78 13.88 12.59 -0.75
CA ARG A 78 12.68 13.42 -0.63
C ARG A 78 11.47 12.74 -1.28
N GLY A 79 10.28 13.08 -0.80
CA GLY A 79 9.04 12.56 -1.36
C GLY A 79 8.76 11.08 -1.00
N VAL A 80 9.50 10.52 -0.05
CA VAL A 80 9.39 9.09 0.33
C VAL A 80 8.06 8.71 0.97
N LEU A 81 7.23 9.68 1.38
CA LEU A 81 5.85 9.41 1.76
C LEU A 81 5.07 8.74 0.62
N GLY A 82 5.36 9.08 -0.63
CA GLY A 82 4.73 8.48 -1.81
C GLY A 82 5.14 7.01 -2.08
N TYR A 83 6.11 6.46 -1.35
CA TYR A 83 6.56 5.08 -1.51
C TYR A 83 5.59 4.05 -0.91
N SER A 84 4.63 4.50 -0.11
CA SER A 84 3.55 3.70 0.48
C SER A 84 2.26 4.52 0.60
N GLU A 85 1.26 3.97 1.28
CA GLU A 85 0.03 4.70 1.58
C GLU A 85 0.30 5.84 2.58
N SER A 86 -0.31 7.02 2.36
CA SER A 86 -0.06 8.19 3.21
C SER A 86 -0.69 8.10 4.60
N LEU A 87 -1.76 7.29 4.76
CA LEU A 87 -2.47 7.06 6.03
C LEU A 87 -3.06 8.33 6.67
N PHE A 88 -3.29 9.37 5.88
CA PHE A 88 -3.65 10.71 6.35
C PHE A 88 -4.87 10.74 7.29
N LEU A 89 -5.99 10.10 6.91
CA LEU A 89 -7.19 10.11 7.77
C LEU A 89 -6.98 9.40 9.11
N LEU A 90 -6.10 8.38 9.15
CA LEU A 90 -5.77 7.70 10.39
C LEU A 90 -4.99 8.62 11.34
N SER A 91 -4.25 9.59 10.80
CA SER A 91 -3.47 10.51 11.63
C SER A 91 -4.32 11.42 12.50
N LEU A 92 -5.57 11.72 12.12
CA LEU A 92 -6.40 12.67 12.85
C LEU A 92 -6.74 12.19 14.27
N PRO A 93 -7.36 11.01 14.49
CA PRO A 93 -7.58 10.51 15.85
C PRO A 93 -6.28 10.10 16.54
N TYR A 94 -5.26 9.69 15.78
CA TYR A 94 -3.94 9.39 16.32
C TYR A 94 -3.30 10.62 16.99
N ILE A 95 -3.26 11.75 16.30
CA ILE A 95 -2.72 13.00 16.82
C ILE A 95 -3.52 13.46 18.06
N ALA A 96 -4.85 13.33 18.03
CA ALA A 96 -5.68 13.63 19.19
C ALA A 96 -5.30 12.77 20.40
N GLY A 97 -5.09 11.45 20.21
CA GLY A 97 -4.62 10.54 21.26
C GLY A 97 -3.23 10.91 21.76
N ARG A 98 -2.29 11.23 20.87
CA ARG A 98 -0.94 11.69 21.23
C ARG A 98 -0.98 13.00 22.03
N SER A 99 -1.82 13.94 21.63
CA SER A 99 -2.02 15.21 22.34
C SER A 99 -2.67 15.03 23.72
N ALA A 100 -3.45 13.96 23.90
CA ALA A 100 -3.99 13.57 25.19
C ALA A 100 -2.98 12.80 26.09
N GLY A 101 -1.72 12.66 25.66
CA GLY A 101 -0.65 12.03 26.42
C GLY A 101 -0.52 10.51 26.23
N LEU A 102 -1.26 9.90 25.32
CA LEU A 102 -1.08 8.47 25.01
C LEU A 102 0.27 8.26 24.28
N ASP A 103 0.95 7.15 24.54
CA ASP A 103 2.10 6.75 23.74
C ASP A 103 1.65 6.33 22.33
N HIS A 104 2.61 6.18 21.40
CA HIS A 104 2.31 5.94 20.01
C HIS A 104 1.59 4.61 19.74
N TYR A 105 1.83 3.57 20.50
CA TYR A 105 1.14 2.28 20.34
C TYR A 105 -0.31 2.36 20.80
N LEU A 106 -0.55 2.97 21.96
CA LEU A 106 -1.92 3.13 22.48
C LEU A 106 -2.73 4.11 21.63
N ALA A 107 -2.12 5.21 21.15
CA ALA A 107 -2.78 6.15 20.23
C ALA A 107 -3.16 5.46 18.90
N PHE A 108 -2.32 4.56 18.39
CA PHE A 108 -2.64 3.74 17.21
C PHE A 108 -3.82 2.81 17.46
N GLU A 109 -3.84 2.10 18.59
CA GLU A 109 -4.93 1.18 18.94
C GLU A 109 -6.27 1.92 19.05
N ILE A 110 -6.29 3.06 19.74
CA ILE A 110 -7.49 3.92 19.86
C ILE A 110 -7.94 4.40 18.47
N THR A 111 -7.01 4.76 17.58
CA THR A 111 -7.33 5.11 16.19
C THR A 111 -8.06 3.98 15.49
N PHE A 112 -7.59 2.76 15.67
CA PHE A 112 -8.20 1.58 15.06
C PHE A 112 -9.61 1.33 15.61
N ILE A 113 -9.81 1.47 16.92
CA ILE A 113 -11.13 1.39 17.58
C ILE A 113 -12.08 2.45 17.00
N VAL A 114 -11.64 3.71 16.86
CA VAL A 114 -12.45 4.82 16.32
C VAL A 114 -12.89 4.53 14.87
N PHE A 115 -11.99 4.03 14.03
CA PHE A 115 -12.34 3.69 12.64
C PHE A 115 -13.31 2.51 12.55
N LYS A 116 -13.18 1.51 13.41
CA LYS A 116 -14.13 0.40 13.48
C LYS A 116 -15.52 0.87 13.93
N ALA A 117 -15.59 1.76 14.91
CA ALA A 117 -16.83 2.38 15.34
C ALA A 117 -17.46 3.24 14.23
N ALA A 118 -16.65 4.05 13.52
CA ALA A 118 -17.11 4.84 12.38
C ALA A 118 -17.70 3.94 11.28
N GLY A 119 -17.04 2.83 10.98
CA GLY A 119 -17.51 1.82 10.02
C GLY A 119 -18.83 1.19 10.42
N PHE A 120 -19.02 0.87 11.71
CA PHE A 120 -20.28 0.37 12.26
C PHE A 120 -21.43 1.34 11.98
N PHE A 121 -21.26 2.61 12.34
CA PHE A 121 -22.30 3.62 12.16
C PHE A 121 -22.52 3.98 10.68
N ALA A 122 -21.49 4.03 9.88
CA ALA A 122 -21.59 4.25 8.44
C ALA A 122 -22.38 3.13 7.75
N MET A 123 -22.12 1.86 8.10
CA MET A 123 -22.87 0.72 7.58
C MET A 123 -24.32 0.70 8.07
N LEU A 124 -24.55 0.98 9.36
CA LEU A 124 -25.89 1.13 9.93
C LEU A 124 -26.70 2.18 9.19
N TRP A 125 -26.07 3.35 8.94
CA TRP A 125 -26.71 4.45 8.20
C TRP A 125 -27.00 4.04 6.74
N LEU A 126 -26.08 3.41 6.04
CA LEU A 126 -26.24 2.95 4.66
C LEU A 126 -27.40 1.96 4.55
N LEU A 127 -27.47 0.96 5.44
CA LEU A 127 -28.53 -0.04 5.49
C LEU A 127 -29.91 0.58 5.76
N ARG A 128 -29.96 1.58 6.65
CA ARG A 128 -31.22 2.28 6.96
C ARG A 128 -31.67 3.26 5.86
N SER A 129 -30.72 4.01 5.30
CA SER A 129 -31.02 5.09 4.34
C SER A 129 -31.16 4.56 2.90
N MET A 130 -30.27 3.67 2.44
CA MET A 130 -30.25 3.16 1.07
C MET A 130 -31.06 1.87 0.91
N ALA A 131 -30.73 0.84 1.68
CA ALA A 131 -31.36 -0.47 1.59
C ALA A 131 -32.74 -0.49 2.25
N ARG A 132 -33.02 0.46 3.16
CA ARG A 132 -34.32 0.61 3.88
C ARG A 132 -34.76 -0.64 4.65
N VAL A 133 -33.77 -1.42 5.13
CA VAL A 133 -34.07 -2.60 5.95
C VAL A 133 -34.51 -2.19 7.36
N SER A 134 -35.15 -3.11 8.10
CA SER A 134 -35.58 -2.88 9.47
C SER A 134 -34.41 -2.54 10.42
N ARG A 135 -34.70 -1.95 11.58
CA ARG A 135 -33.71 -1.58 12.60
C ARG A 135 -32.87 -2.79 13.05
N ALA A 136 -33.54 -3.92 13.27
CA ALA A 136 -32.86 -5.17 13.71
C ALA A 136 -31.89 -5.71 12.64
N VAL A 137 -32.33 -5.80 11.38
CA VAL A 137 -31.46 -6.27 10.27
C VAL A 137 -30.31 -5.31 10.04
N ALA A 138 -30.55 -3.99 10.14
CA ALA A 138 -29.49 -3.01 10.00
C ALA A 138 -28.41 -3.11 11.11
N LEU A 139 -28.81 -3.40 12.36
CA LEU A 139 -27.87 -3.66 13.45
C LEU A 139 -27.05 -4.93 13.19
N ILE A 140 -27.70 -6.04 12.78
CA ILE A 140 -26.99 -7.27 12.40
C ILE A 140 -25.98 -6.97 11.29
N GLY A 141 -26.37 -6.25 10.24
CA GLY A 141 -25.45 -5.90 9.15
C GLY A 141 -24.28 -5.03 9.60
N ALA A 142 -24.49 -4.07 10.50
CA ALA A 142 -23.41 -3.28 11.08
C ALA A 142 -22.44 -4.15 11.91
N VAL A 143 -22.96 -5.11 12.68
CA VAL A 143 -22.14 -6.11 13.40
C VAL A 143 -21.34 -6.97 12.42
N LEU A 144 -21.98 -7.53 11.38
CA LEU A 144 -21.31 -8.37 10.37
C LEU A 144 -20.17 -7.62 9.67
N PHE A 145 -20.39 -6.35 9.32
CA PHE A 145 -19.37 -5.52 8.71
C PHE A 145 -18.19 -5.28 9.67
N THR A 146 -18.46 -4.96 10.94
CA THR A 146 -17.45 -4.58 11.92
C THR A 146 -16.66 -5.79 12.44
N LEU A 147 -17.34 -6.94 12.68
CA LEU A 147 -16.70 -8.20 13.12
C LEU A 147 -16.17 -9.03 11.98
N SER A 148 -16.32 -8.63 10.71
CA SER A 148 -15.98 -9.47 9.57
C SER A 148 -14.69 -10.26 9.79
N ASN A 149 -14.76 -11.57 9.57
CA ASN A 149 -13.64 -12.51 9.69
C ASN A 149 -12.42 -12.10 8.85
N LEU A 150 -12.65 -11.36 7.75
CA LEU A 150 -11.61 -10.82 6.88
C LEU A 150 -10.60 -9.95 7.65
N TYR A 151 -11.04 -9.16 8.63
CA TYR A 151 -10.12 -8.32 9.43
C TYR A 151 -9.20 -9.15 10.31
N TYR A 152 -9.68 -10.26 10.86
CA TYR A 152 -8.85 -11.14 11.68
C TYR A 152 -7.75 -11.83 10.87
N VAL A 153 -8.06 -12.29 9.65
CA VAL A 153 -7.09 -12.98 8.79
C VAL A 153 -6.11 -12.02 8.11
N SER A 154 -6.40 -10.71 8.13
CA SER A 154 -5.59 -9.66 7.47
C SER A 154 -5.08 -8.63 8.48
N MET A 155 -4.96 -8.97 9.76
CA MET A 155 -4.62 -8.02 10.83
C MET A 155 -3.21 -7.41 10.68
N GLY A 156 -2.28 -8.08 9.99
CA GLY A 156 -0.99 -7.48 9.63
C GLY A 156 -1.10 -6.21 8.78
N HIS A 157 -2.29 -5.91 8.24
CA HIS A 157 -2.58 -4.73 7.43
C HIS A 157 -3.70 -3.90 8.03
N ALA A 158 -3.58 -3.50 9.29
CA ALA A 158 -4.62 -2.77 10.04
C ALA A 158 -5.06 -1.46 9.35
N HIS A 159 -4.20 -0.82 8.56
CA HIS A 159 -4.53 0.38 7.78
C HIS A 159 -5.70 0.17 6.79
N LEU A 160 -5.99 -1.08 6.38
CA LEU A 160 -7.15 -1.40 5.54
C LEU A 160 -8.50 -1.17 6.26
N VAL A 161 -8.49 -0.86 7.56
CA VAL A 161 -9.67 -0.37 8.30
C VAL A 161 -10.29 0.87 7.66
N THR A 162 -9.57 1.58 6.81
CA THR A 162 -10.03 2.72 6.00
C THR A 162 -11.26 2.36 5.15
N VAL A 163 -11.53 1.06 4.90
CA VAL A 163 -12.77 0.59 4.27
C VAL A 163 -14.04 1.00 5.04
N ALA A 164 -13.92 1.42 6.29
CA ALA A 164 -14.99 2.05 7.08
C ALA A 164 -15.68 3.21 6.34
N PHE A 165 -14.96 3.91 5.46
CA PHE A 165 -15.51 5.01 4.67
C PHE A 165 -16.26 4.57 3.41
N THR A 166 -16.11 3.34 2.93
CA THR A 166 -16.85 2.84 1.75
C THR A 166 -18.38 2.92 1.92
N PRO A 167 -18.99 2.44 3.04
CA PRO A 167 -20.42 2.63 3.27
C PRO A 167 -20.82 4.10 3.41
N LEU A 168 -19.96 4.96 3.96
CA LEU A 168 -20.20 6.40 4.08
C LEU A 168 -20.27 7.06 2.69
N ILE A 169 -19.28 6.79 1.82
CA ILE A 169 -19.23 7.29 0.44
C ILE A 169 -20.50 6.87 -0.32
N ALA A 170 -20.89 5.60 -0.25
CA ALA A 170 -22.10 5.09 -0.89
C ALA A 170 -23.37 5.78 -0.36
N GLY A 171 -23.47 5.99 0.94
CA GLY A 171 -24.59 6.70 1.59
C GLY A 171 -24.67 8.17 1.18
N LEU A 172 -23.55 8.88 1.13
CA LEU A 172 -23.47 10.28 0.68
C LEU A 172 -23.88 10.42 -0.79
N ALA A 173 -23.36 9.56 -1.68
CA ALA A 173 -23.72 9.55 -3.10
C ALA A 173 -25.24 9.33 -3.31
N CYS A 174 -25.81 8.33 -2.61
CA CYS A 174 -27.26 8.08 -2.65
C CYS A 174 -28.08 9.23 -2.09
N SER A 175 -27.60 9.89 -1.04
CA SER A 175 -28.28 11.04 -0.43
C SER A 175 -28.26 12.26 -1.34
N ALA A 176 -27.13 12.52 -2.02
CA ALA A 176 -27.00 13.57 -3.03
C ALA A 176 -28.00 13.36 -4.18
N TRP A 177 -28.04 12.13 -4.72
CA TRP A 177 -28.96 11.78 -5.81
C TRP A 177 -30.42 11.97 -5.44
N ARG A 178 -30.83 11.53 -4.24
CA ARG A 178 -32.21 11.64 -3.75
C ARG A 178 -32.61 13.10 -3.43
N ALA A 179 -31.71 13.84 -2.77
CA ALA A 179 -31.96 15.24 -2.43
C ALA A 179 -32.18 16.08 -3.69
N TYR A 180 -31.36 15.83 -4.76
CA TYR A 180 -31.56 16.49 -6.05
C TYR A 180 -32.93 16.15 -6.66
N GLY A 181 -33.28 14.86 -6.69
CA GLY A 181 -34.56 14.39 -7.23
C GLY A 181 -35.79 14.90 -6.47
N SER A 182 -35.63 15.30 -5.19
CA SER A 182 -36.66 15.91 -4.36
C SER A 182 -36.64 17.46 -4.34
N GLY A 183 -35.84 18.09 -5.22
CA GLY A 183 -35.75 19.56 -5.33
C GLY A 183 -34.91 20.23 -4.22
N ARG A 184 -34.32 19.46 -3.29
CA ARG A 184 -33.49 20.00 -2.20
C ARG A 184 -32.04 20.24 -2.69
N LEU A 185 -31.86 21.21 -3.59
CA LEU A 185 -30.61 21.40 -4.32
C LEU A 185 -29.42 21.72 -3.40
N ARG A 186 -29.59 22.59 -2.39
CA ARG A 186 -28.50 22.90 -1.43
C ARG A 186 -28.01 21.64 -0.71
N ALA A 187 -28.94 20.80 -0.22
CA ALA A 187 -28.60 19.54 0.42
C ALA A 187 -27.92 18.54 -0.56
N ALA A 188 -28.39 18.51 -1.82
CA ALA A 188 -27.79 17.66 -2.86
C ALA A 188 -26.34 18.05 -3.12
N HIS A 189 -26.02 19.32 -3.31
CA HIS A 189 -24.66 19.80 -3.51
C HIS A 189 -23.79 19.60 -2.27
N ALA A 190 -24.32 19.79 -1.04
CA ALA A 190 -23.60 19.52 0.19
C ALA A 190 -23.22 18.02 0.33
N TYR A 191 -24.16 17.10 0.08
CA TYR A 191 -23.87 15.66 0.06
C TYR A 191 -22.91 15.27 -1.07
N GLY A 192 -23.04 15.88 -2.26
CA GLY A 192 -22.14 15.66 -3.38
C GLY A 192 -20.71 16.11 -3.07
N ALA A 193 -20.56 17.30 -2.50
CA ALA A 193 -19.26 17.82 -2.06
C ALA A 193 -18.65 16.95 -0.95
N ALA A 194 -19.42 16.57 0.05
CA ALA A 194 -18.96 15.67 1.12
C ALA A 194 -18.50 14.31 0.56
N CYS A 195 -19.27 13.73 -0.39
CA CYS A 195 -18.89 12.50 -1.08
C CYS A 195 -17.56 12.67 -1.83
N ALA A 196 -17.39 13.76 -2.57
CA ALA A 196 -16.18 14.07 -3.32
C ALA A 196 -14.96 14.22 -2.41
N ILE A 197 -15.08 15.00 -1.32
CA ILE A 197 -14.01 15.19 -0.34
C ILE A 197 -13.61 13.87 0.33
N VAL A 198 -14.59 13.11 0.85
CA VAL A 198 -14.32 11.85 1.54
C VAL A 198 -13.67 10.86 0.58
N THR A 199 -14.12 10.78 -0.68
CA THR A 199 -13.51 9.89 -1.69
C THR A 199 -12.06 10.28 -1.98
N ALA A 200 -11.76 11.56 -2.17
CA ALA A 200 -10.40 12.05 -2.40
C ALA A 200 -9.49 11.80 -1.19
N LEU A 201 -9.98 12.06 0.02
CA LEU A 201 -9.23 11.79 1.26
C LEU A 201 -8.99 10.30 1.48
N VAL A 202 -9.93 9.42 1.14
CA VAL A 202 -9.73 7.97 1.21
C VAL A 202 -8.70 7.52 0.18
N LEU A 203 -8.75 8.02 -1.06
CA LEU A 203 -7.71 7.76 -2.07
C LEU A 203 -6.32 8.20 -1.59
N PHE A 204 -6.23 9.36 -0.95
CA PHE A 204 -4.98 9.86 -0.40
C PHE A 204 -4.51 9.02 0.79
N THR A 205 -5.41 8.58 1.67
CA THR A 205 -5.10 7.79 2.88
C THR A 205 -4.69 6.35 2.53
N SER A 206 -5.49 5.69 1.69
CA SER A 206 -5.29 4.33 1.21
C SER A 206 -5.74 4.24 -0.25
N PHE A 207 -4.78 4.26 -1.16
CA PHE A 207 -5.04 4.19 -2.59
C PHE A 207 -5.89 2.97 -2.94
N TYR A 208 -5.55 1.81 -2.36
CA TYR A 208 -6.29 0.56 -2.58
C TYR A 208 -7.77 0.71 -2.28
N ILE A 209 -8.11 1.14 -1.07
CA ILE A 209 -9.51 1.22 -0.62
C ILE A 209 -10.29 2.25 -1.43
N GLY A 210 -9.71 3.43 -1.66
CA GLY A 210 -10.36 4.48 -2.46
C GLY A 210 -10.61 4.02 -3.90
N TRP A 211 -9.59 3.46 -4.54
CA TRP A 211 -9.67 3.00 -5.93
C TRP A 211 -10.62 1.81 -6.07
N PHE A 212 -10.56 0.82 -5.18
CA PHE A 212 -11.49 -0.31 -5.17
C PHE A 212 -12.94 0.12 -4.90
N THR A 213 -13.15 1.16 -4.07
CA THR A 213 -14.49 1.72 -3.84
C THR A 213 -15.08 2.30 -5.13
N ILE A 214 -14.26 3.06 -5.89
CA ILE A 214 -14.68 3.62 -7.19
C ILE A 214 -14.96 2.51 -8.20
N LEU A 215 -14.05 1.53 -8.33
CA LEU A 215 -14.22 0.37 -9.22
C LEU A 215 -15.51 -0.41 -8.90
N THR A 216 -15.76 -0.65 -7.60
CA THR A 216 -16.95 -1.36 -7.14
C THR A 216 -18.22 -0.59 -7.40
N ALA A 217 -18.23 0.74 -7.17
CA ALA A 217 -19.37 1.60 -7.50
C ALA A 217 -19.66 1.58 -9.01
N GLY A 218 -18.63 1.73 -9.86
CA GLY A 218 -18.76 1.63 -11.31
C GLY A 218 -19.32 0.28 -11.77
N SER A 219 -18.83 -0.82 -11.19
CA SER A 219 -19.35 -2.17 -11.44
C SER A 219 -20.83 -2.29 -11.06
N CYS A 220 -21.23 -1.80 -9.89
CA CYS A 220 -22.64 -1.80 -9.49
C CYS A 220 -23.53 -1.04 -10.47
N VAL A 221 -23.07 0.11 -10.98
CA VAL A 221 -23.82 0.88 -11.99
C VAL A 221 -23.92 0.10 -13.30
N ALA A 222 -22.82 -0.48 -13.78
CA ALA A 222 -22.79 -1.27 -15.01
C ALA A 222 -23.67 -2.50 -14.92
N VAL A 223 -23.60 -3.26 -13.83
CA VAL A 223 -24.45 -4.45 -13.60
C VAL A 223 -25.91 -4.05 -13.45
N ALA A 224 -26.23 -2.93 -12.77
CA ALA A 224 -27.58 -2.43 -12.67
C ALA A 224 -28.15 -2.05 -14.04
N ALA A 225 -27.37 -1.41 -14.89
CA ALA A 225 -27.75 -1.11 -16.28
C ALA A 225 -28.05 -2.38 -17.08
N LEU A 226 -27.15 -3.37 -17.00
CA LEU A 226 -27.32 -4.67 -17.68
C LEU A 226 -28.59 -5.39 -17.20
N VAL A 227 -28.82 -5.47 -15.89
CA VAL A 227 -29.99 -6.11 -15.29
C VAL A 227 -31.29 -5.43 -15.79
N GLN A 228 -31.30 -4.09 -15.87
CA GLN A 228 -32.47 -3.35 -16.38
C GLN A 228 -32.72 -3.62 -17.89
N ILE A 229 -31.67 -3.68 -18.69
CA ILE A 229 -31.76 -4.05 -20.12
C ILE A 229 -32.37 -5.45 -20.28
N LEU A 230 -31.87 -6.43 -19.48
CA LEU A 230 -32.34 -7.81 -19.53
C LEU A 230 -33.81 -7.95 -19.08
N ILE A 231 -34.23 -7.21 -18.03
CA ILE A 231 -35.62 -7.24 -17.54
C ILE A 231 -36.59 -6.61 -18.55
N GLN A 232 -36.25 -5.48 -19.13
CA GLN A 232 -37.13 -4.73 -20.03
C GLN A 232 -36.94 -5.10 -21.50
N LYS A 233 -35.93 -5.94 -21.82
CA LYS A 233 -35.55 -6.30 -23.19
C LYS A 233 -35.38 -5.06 -24.09
N SER A 234 -34.91 -3.95 -23.52
CA SER A 234 -34.76 -2.64 -24.15
C SER A 234 -33.61 -1.86 -23.53
N VAL A 235 -32.96 -1.00 -24.31
CA VAL A 235 -31.94 -0.05 -23.83
C VAL A 235 -32.55 1.24 -23.26
N THR A 236 -33.88 1.42 -23.35
CA THR A 236 -34.61 2.62 -22.87
C THR A 236 -34.26 2.99 -21.40
N PRO A 237 -34.16 2.04 -20.44
CA PRO A 237 -33.80 2.38 -19.07
C PRO A 237 -32.43 3.05 -18.96
N VAL A 238 -31.47 2.65 -19.77
CA VAL A 238 -30.12 3.24 -19.78
C VAL A 238 -30.18 4.66 -20.32
N SER A 239 -30.94 4.88 -21.41
CA SER A 239 -31.14 6.23 -21.94
C SER A 239 -31.81 7.16 -20.94
N ASP A 240 -32.77 6.66 -20.17
CA ASP A 240 -33.46 7.42 -19.11
C ASP A 240 -32.52 7.78 -17.96
N TRP A 241 -31.64 6.85 -17.61
CA TRP A 241 -30.59 7.12 -16.60
C TRP A 241 -29.59 8.16 -17.08
N LEU A 242 -29.17 8.08 -18.35
CA LEU A 242 -28.30 9.08 -18.94
C LEU A 242 -28.95 10.47 -18.99
N ARG A 243 -30.24 10.56 -19.38
CA ARG A 243 -31.03 11.81 -19.31
C ARG A 243 -31.14 12.33 -17.86
N ALA A 244 -31.40 11.44 -16.91
CA ALA A 244 -31.46 11.80 -15.49
C ALA A 244 -30.10 12.27 -14.96
N ALA A 245 -28.99 11.66 -15.39
CA ALA A 245 -27.64 12.10 -15.06
C ALA A 245 -27.32 13.45 -15.71
N PHE A 246 -27.67 13.65 -16.98
CA PHE A 246 -27.49 14.91 -17.68
C PHE A 246 -28.29 16.05 -17.05
N ALA A 247 -29.53 15.77 -16.63
CA ALA A 247 -30.33 16.72 -15.87
C ALA A 247 -29.68 17.17 -14.54
N ARG A 248 -28.76 16.32 -13.99
CA ARG A 248 -27.98 16.58 -12.76
C ARG A 248 -26.54 17.05 -13.05
N ARG A 249 -26.23 17.49 -14.27
CA ARG A 249 -24.86 17.89 -14.68
C ARG A 249 -24.18 18.89 -13.74
N TRP A 250 -24.96 19.82 -13.16
CA TRP A 250 -24.44 20.81 -12.22
C TRP A 250 -24.03 20.19 -10.88
N LEU A 251 -24.77 19.16 -10.41
CA LEU A 251 -24.39 18.39 -9.24
C LEU A 251 -23.08 17.64 -9.48
N PHE A 252 -22.96 16.95 -10.62
CA PHE A 252 -21.73 16.25 -10.97
C PHE A 252 -20.58 17.22 -11.23
N GLY A 253 -20.82 18.35 -11.90
CA GLY A 253 -19.80 19.37 -12.16
C GLY A 253 -19.24 19.97 -10.87
N SER A 254 -20.12 20.39 -9.95
CA SER A 254 -19.68 20.92 -8.64
C SER A 254 -18.95 19.88 -7.78
N ALA A 255 -19.44 18.64 -7.73
CA ALA A 255 -18.77 17.56 -7.02
C ALA A 255 -17.41 17.22 -7.66
N GLY A 256 -17.33 17.23 -8.99
CA GLY A 256 -16.08 17.02 -9.75
C GLY A 256 -15.02 18.09 -9.47
N LEU A 257 -15.43 19.36 -9.43
CA LEU A 257 -14.51 20.47 -9.06
C LEU A 257 -13.99 20.33 -7.62
N VAL A 258 -14.87 19.99 -6.68
CA VAL A 258 -14.48 19.75 -5.29
C VAL A 258 -13.56 18.54 -5.18
N PHE A 259 -13.83 17.46 -5.93
CA PHE A 259 -12.97 16.29 -5.98
C PHE A 259 -11.59 16.64 -6.53
N ALA A 260 -11.52 17.37 -7.66
CA ALA A 260 -10.25 17.77 -8.28
C ALA A 260 -9.39 18.62 -7.30
N GLY A 261 -10.00 19.59 -6.60
CA GLY A 261 -9.30 20.36 -5.58
C GLY A 261 -8.82 19.50 -4.40
N ALA A 262 -9.67 18.57 -3.92
CA ALA A 262 -9.33 17.67 -2.82
C ALA A 262 -8.25 16.62 -3.20
N MET A 263 -8.04 16.38 -4.50
CA MET A 263 -6.99 15.46 -5.00
C MET A 263 -5.58 16.10 -5.04
N ILE A 264 -5.43 17.39 -4.81
CA ILE A 264 -4.11 18.07 -4.85
C ILE A 264 -3.07 17.37 -3.95
N PRO A 265 -3.36 17.06 -2.67
CA PRO A 265 -2.41 16.35 -1.80
C PRO A 265 -1.97 14.99 -2.37
N PHE A 266 -2.91 14.25 -2.96
CA PHE A 266 -2.62 12.97 -3.62
C PHE A 266 -1.65 13.16 -4.80
N LEU A 267 -1.93 14.11 -5.68
CA LEU A 267 -1.12 14.35 -6.86
C LEU A 267 0.30 14.80 -6.50
N VAL A 268 0.44 15.71 -5.53
CA VAL A 268 1.74 16.19 -5.05
C VAL A 268 2.58 15.07 -4.46
N THR A 269 1.94 14.09 -3.80
CA THR A 269 2.64 12.98 -3.14
C THR A 269 3.00 11.86 -4.11
N TYR A 270 2.07 11.43 -4.96
CA TYR A 270 2.21 10.17 -5.73
C TYR A 270 2.70 10.34 -7.15
N VAL A 271 2.44 11.49 -7.81
CA VAL A 271 2.89 11.70 -9.20
C VAL A 271 4.42 11.70 -9.32
N PRO A 272 5.19 12.36 -8.44
CA PRO A 272 6.65 12.28 -8.48
C PRO A 272 7.15 10.85 -8.30
N THR A 273 6.60 10.12 -7.35
CA THR A 273 6.96 8.71 -7.10
C THR A 273 6.70 7.85 -8.34
N LEU A 274 5.52 7.97 -8.96
CA LEU A 274 5.18 7.19 -10.16
C LEU A 274 6.16 7.48 -11.33
N ARG A 275 6.59 8.71 -11.49
CA ARG A 275 7.59 9.08 -12.51
C ARG A 275 8.95 8.45 -12.26
N ASN A 276 9.35 8.36 -10.98
CA ASN A 276 10.66 7.83 -10.60
C ASN A 276 10.70 6.29 -10.55
N THR A 277 9.58 5.64 -10.17
CA THR A 277 9.53 4.18 -9.96
C THR A 277 8.91 3.41 -11.14
N GLY A 278 8.21 4.10 -12.07
CA GLY A 278 7.53 3.51 -13.21
C GLY A 278 6.18 2.93 -12.82
N GLY A 279 5.98 1.87 -12.33
CA GLY A 279 4.73 1.17 -11.98
C GLY A 279 5.01 -0.29 -11.60
N ARG A 280 3.97 -1.02 -11.23
CA ARG A 280 4.11 -2.43 -10.87
C ARG A 280 4.09 -3.31 -12.12
N THR A 281 4.75 -4.47 -12.05
CA THR A 281 4.69 -5.47 -13.12
C THR A 281 3.45 -6.36 -12.94
N PHE A 282 2.92 -6.89 -14.05
CA PHE A 282 1.78 -7.79 -13.96
C PHE A 282 2.13 -9.13 -13.29
N SER A 283 3.38 -9.59 -13.39
CA SER A 283 3.88 -10.78 -12.69
C SER A 283 3.79 -10.63 -11.16
N GLU A 284 4.04 -9.44 -10.65
CA GLU A 284 3.87 -9.12 -9.23
C GLU A 284 2.38 -9.20 -8.82
N ASN A 285 1.46 -8.70 -9.66
CA ASN A 285 0.02 -8.84 -9.42
C ASN A 285 -0.43 -10.30 -9.36
N LEU A 286 0.09 -11.16 -10.24
CA LEU A 286 -0.24 -12.59 -10.26
C LEU A 286 0.16 -13.30 -8.97
N LEU A 287 1.28 -12.88 -8.36
CA LEU A 287 1.74 -13.45 -7.08
C LEU A 287 0.70 -13.27 -5.97
N TYR A 288 0.01 -12.12 -5.96
CA TYR A 288 -0.97 -11.72 -4.96
C TYR A 288 -2.43 -11.83 -5.44
N SER A 289 -2.68 -12.42 -6.59
CA SER A 289 -4.02 -12.73 -7.07
C SER A 289 -4.62 -13.92 -6.33
N THR A 290 -5.93 -13.92 -6.10
CA THR A 290 -6.65 -15.00 -5.44
C THR A 290 -6.68 -16.28 -6.30
N ARG A 291 -6.85 -17.44 -5.68
CA ARG A 291 -7.15 -18.72 -6.36
C ARG A 291 -8.62 -19.07 -6.15
N PRO A 292 -9.22 -19.91 -6.99
CA PRO A 292 -10.61 -20.34 -6.79
C PRO A 292 -10.91 -20.87 -5.38
N ILE A 293 -9.99 -21.64 -4.81
CA ILE A 293 -10.14 -22.21 -3.46
C ILE A 293 -10.09 -21.15 -2.35
N ASP A 294 -9.48 -20.00 -2.59
CA ASP A 294 -9.34 -18.92 -1.60
C ASP A 294 -10.71 -18.28 -1.27
N LEU A 295 -11.76 -18.52 -2.10
CA LEU A 295 -13.13 -18.10 -1.79
C LEU A 295 -13.63 -18.68 -0.45
N LEU A 296 -13.25 -19.91 -0.14
CA LEU A 296 -13.62 -20.61 1.08
C LEU A 296 -12.57 -20.48 2.19
N ASN A 297 -11.51 -19.72 1.96
CA ASN A 297 -10.42 -19.57 2.92
C ASN A 297 -10.78 -18.58 4.03
N VAL A 298 -11.44 -19.07 5.05
CA VAL A 298 -11.83 -18.36 6.26
C VAL A 298 -10.70 -18.25 7.31
N GLY A 299 -9.55 -18.88 7.02
CA GLY A 299 -8.47 -19.06 8.00
C GLY A 299 -8.71 -20.24 8.96
N PRO A 300 -7.61 -20.86 9.45
CA PRO A 300 -7.67 -22.10 10.23
C PRO A 300 -8.25 -21.92 11.64
N ARG A 301 -8.33 -20.70 12.12
CA ARG A 301 -8.83 -20.34 13.45
C ARG A 301 -10.20 -19.66 13.43
N ASN A 302 -10.94 -19.69 12.32
CA ASN A 302 -12.34 -19.30 12.33
C ASN A 302 -13.12 -20.22 13.29
N PHE A 303 -13.95 -19.63 14.15
CA PHE A 303 -14.62 -20.36 15.24
C PHE A 303 -15.53 -21.50 14.77
N VAL A 304 -16.31 -21.26 13.72
CA VAL A 304 -17.28 -22.23 13.17
C VAL A 304 -16.62 -23.14 12.12
N TRP A 305 -15.94 -22.55 11.15
CA TRP A 305 -15.51 -23.22 9.92
C TRP A 305 -14.05 -23.66 9.90
N GLY A 306 -13.21 -23.10 10.76
CA GLY A 306 -11.76 -23.30 10.72
C GLY A 306 -11.36 -24.79 10.82
N ARG A 307 -12.00 -25.55 11.69
CA ARG A 307 -11.76 -27.00 11.84
C ARG A 307 -12.36 -27.80 10.67
N LEU A 308 -13.57 -27.46 10.23
CA LEU A 308 -14.29 -28.18 9.17
C LEU A 308 -13.61 -28.04 7.80
N LEU A 309 -13.06 -26.87 7.50
CA LEU A 309 -12.40 -26.58 6.23
C LEU A 309 -10.88 -26.80 6.27
N LYS A 310 -10.32 -27.26 7.41
CA LYS A 310 -8.87 -27.43 7.59
C LYS A 310 -8.23 -28.32 6.52
N SER A 311 -8.87 -29.43 6.16
CA SER A 311 -8.37 -30.37 5.15
C SER A 311 -8.37 -29.76 3.73
N VAL A 312 -9.34 -28.89 3.44
CA VAL A 312 -9.46 -28.16 2.16
C VAL A 312 -8.46 -27.03 2.09
N LEU A 313 -8.13 -26.40 3.25
CA LEU A 313 -7.28 -25.22 3.37
C LEU A 313 -5.82 -25.56 3.73
N ALA A 314 -5.47 -26.85 3.87
CA ALA A 314 -4.17 -27.33 4.37
C ALA A 314 -2.98 -27.09 3.40
N HIS A 315 -3.16 -26.30 2.34
CA HIS A 315 -2.05 -25.92 1.47
C HIS A 315 -1.15 -24.86 2.12
N PRO A 316 0.16 -25.12 2.27
CA PRO A 316 1.13 -24.25 2.98
C PRO A 316 1.32 -22.86 2.36
N PHE A 317 0.68 -22.54 1.25
CA PHE A 317 0.82 -21.29 0.50
C PHE A 317 -0.42 -20.39 0.50
N THR A 318 -1.33 -20.54 1.43
CA THR A 318 -2.34 -19.50 1.68
C THR A 318 -1.67 -18.37 2.45
N ALA A 319 -0.81 -17.61 1.74
CA ALA A 319 -0.27 -16.36 2.28
C ALA A 319 -1.44 -15.49 2.76
N GLY A 320 -1.29 -14.85 3.92
CA GLY A 320 -2.33 -14.04 4.56
C GLY A 320 -3.04 -13.05 3.63
N GLU A 321 -2.32 -12.49 2.66
CA GLU A 321 -2.85 -11.59 1.62
C GLU A 321 -3.96 -12.20 0.73
N ARG A 322 -4.02 -13.52 0.58
CA ARG A 322 -4.99 -14.21 -0.31
C ARG A 322 -6.20 -14.78 0.42
N MET A 323 -6.23 -14.73 1.74
CA MET A 323 -7.39 -15.19 2.49
C MET A 323 -8.57 -14.25 2.24
N ALA A 324 -9.66 -14.79 1.63
CA ALA A 324 -10.87 -14.02 1.40
C ALA A 324 -11.64 -13.74 2.70
N GLY A 325 -11.52 -14.63 3.66
CA GLY A 325 -12.12 -14.48 4.98
C GLY A 325 -13.65 -14.52 5.03
N TRP A 326 -14.31 -14.89 3.93
CA TRP A 326 -15.78 -14.88 3.86
C TRP A 326 -16.38 -16.20 4.34
N PRO A 327 -17.17 -16.18 5.44
CA PRO A 327 -17.78 -17.38 5.94
C PRO A 327 -18.86 -17.93 5.00
N PRO A 328 -19.03 -19.28 4.95
CA PRO A 328 -19.92 -19.95 4.02
C PRO A 328 -21.39 -19.56 4.09
N ILE A 329 -21.97 -19.31 5.28
CA ILE A 329 -23.41 -19.00 5.38
C ILE A 329 -23.72 -17.65 4.74
N VAL A 330 -22.95 -16.60 5.03
CA VAL A 330 -23.16 -15.28 4.42
C VAL A 330 -22.92 -15.34 2.90
N LEU A 331 -21.94 -16.15 2.45
CA LEU A 331 -21.65 -16.34 1.04
C LEU A 331 -22.79 -17.09 0.33
N LEU A 332 -23.27 -18.19 0.89
CA LEU A 332 -24.41 -18.96 0.36
C LEU A 332 -25.69 -18.15 0.31
N LEU A 333 -25.96 -17.34 1.34
CA LEU A 333 -27.09 -16.39 1.33
C LEU A 333 -26.98 -15.42 0.16
N THR A 334 -25.79 -14.83 -0.06
CA THR A 334 -25.58 -13.86 -1.14
C THR A 334 -25.73 -14.51 -2.52
N ILE A 335 -25.10 -15.64 -2.77
CA ILE A 335 -25.16 -16.35 -4.06
C ILE A 335 -26.57 -16.91 -4.27
N GLY A 336 -27.10 -17.67 -3.31
CA GLY A 336 -28.43 -18.28 -3.40
C GLY A 336 -29.54 -17.24 -3.53
N GLY A 337 -29.44 -16.13 -2.77
CA GLY A 337 -30.35 -15.01 -2.89
C GLY A 337 -30.27 -14.30 -4.23
N GLY A 338 -29.05 -14.17 -4.80
CA GLY A 338 -28.82 -13.64 -6.14
C GLY A 338 -29.52 -14.49 -7.21
N VAL A 339 -29.32 -15.82 -7.17
CA VAL A 339 -29.96 -16.79 -8.08
C VAL A 339 -31.49 -16.72 -7.92
N ALA A 340 -32.02 -16.81 -6.70
CA ALA A 340 -33.46 -16.71 -6.42
C ALA A 340 -34.06 -15.36 -6.83
N GLY A 341 -33.30 -14.27 -6.69
CA GLY A 341 -33.66 -12.95 -7.16
C GLY A 341 -33.75 -12.89 -8.68
N ALA A 342 -32.75 -13.46 -9.39
CA ALA A 342 -32.75 -13.51 -10.85
C ALA A 342 -33.91 -14.33 -11.43
N ALA A 343 -34.21 -15.49 -10.81
CA ALA A 343 -35.35 -16.31 -11.22
C ALA A 343 -36.70 -15.55 -11.12
N LYS A 344 -36.87 -14.72 -10.10
CA LYS A 344 -38.09 -13.91 -9.90
C LYS A 344 -38.16 -12.67 -10.76
N LEU A 345 -37.07 -12.16 -11.28
CA LEU A 345 -37.07 -11.06 -12.25
C LEU A 345 -37.78 -11.44 -13.56
N SER A 346 -37.86 -12.75 -13.86
CA SER A 346 -38.60 -13.28 -15.00
C SER A 346 -40.12 -13.35 -14.74
N GLU A 347 -40.54 -13.41 -13.49
CA GLU A 347 -41.97 -13.42 -13.07
C GLU A 347 -42.36 -12.04 -12.64
N ARG A 348 -43.30 -11.40 -13.35
CA ARG A 348 -43.82 -10.03 -13.10
C ARG A 348 -44.55 -9.88 -11.74
N GLU A 349 -43.90 -10.17 -10.62
CA GLU A 349 -44.47 -10.00 -9.28
C GLU A 349 -44.23 -8.61 -8.66
N ARG A 350 -45.27 -8.12 -7.98
CA ARG A 350 -45.46 -6.86 -7.21
C ARG A 350 -44.23 -5.96 -7.01
N ARG A 351 -44.37 -4.66 -7.35
CA ARG A 351 -43.34 -3.61 -7.39
C ARG A 351 -42.32 -3.58 -6.23
N ASP A 352 -42.73 -3.87 -5.01
CA ASP A 352 -41.80 -3.82 -3.85
C ASP A 352 -40.89 -5.06 -3.76
N THR A 353 -41.41 -6.24 -4.10
CA THR A 353 -40.64 -7.50 -4.14
C THR A 353 -39.62 -7.49 -5.29
N ALA A 354 -39.97 -6.88 -6.42
CA ALA A 354 -39.13 -6.70 -7.57
C ALA A 354 -37.90 -5.79 -7.26
N ARG A 355 -38.11 -4.73 -6.44
CA ARG A 355 -37.05 -3.80 -6.06
C ARG A 355 -35.94 -4.47 -5.23
N TYR A 356 -36.28 -5.23 -4.20
CA TYR A 356 -35.31 -5.97 -3.39
C TYR A 356 -34.60 -7.04 -4.20
N GLY A 357 -35.35 -7.75 -5.07
CA GLY A 357 -34.78 -8.74 -5.98
C GLY A 357 -33.70 -8.14 -6.90
N THR A 358 -34.01 -7.01 -7.53
CA THR A 358 -33.05 -6.30 -8.39
C THR A 358 -31.79 -5.87 -7.63
N GLN A 359 -31.94 -5.32 -6.41
CA GLN A 359 -30.79 -4.90 -5.61
C GLN A 359 -29.89 -6.09 -5.22
N VAL A 360 -30.49 -7.21 -4.81
CA VAL A 360 -29.75 -8.44 -4.47
C VAL A 360 -28.99 -8.98 -5.67
N VAL A 361 -29.63 -8.99 -6.87
CA VAL A 361 -28.97 -9.41 -8.11
C VAL A 361 -27.81 -8.50 -8.46
N VAL A 362 -27.99 -7.18 -8.39
CA VAL A 362 -26.95 -6.20 -8.69
C VAL A 362 -25.76 -6.37 -7.76
N PHE A 363 -25.98 -6.41 -6.45
CA PHE A 363 -24.87 -6.53 -5.49
C PHE A 363 -24.19 -7.92 -5.55
N GLY A 364 -24.98 -8.99 -5.67
CA GLY A 364 -24.44 -10.34 -5.80
C GLY A 364 -23.65 -10.57 -7.10
N ALA A 365 -24.16 -10.09 -8.24
CA ALA A 365 -23.45 -10.19 -9.52
C ALA A 365 -22.20 -9.29 -9.56
N SER A 366 -22.26 -8.06 -9.00
CA SER A 366 -21.08 -7.22 -8.88
C SER A 366 -20.02 -7.83 -7.97
N PHE A 367 -20.42 -8.42 -6.84
CA PHE A 367 -19.54 -9.16 -5.94
C PHE A 367 -18.83 -10.29 -6.67
N LEU A 368 -19.59 -11.20 -7.31
CA LEU A 368 -19.02 -12.36 -8.00
C LEU A 368 -18.15 -11.93 -9.19
N GLY A 369 -18.62 -10.98 -10.01
CA GLY A 369 -17.89 -10.50 -11.17
C GLY A 369 -16.55 -9.88 -10.79
N LEU A 370 -16.54 -9.00 -9.82
CA LEU A 370 -15.30 -8.36 -9.35
C LEU A 370 -14.37 -9.37 -8.66
N TRP A 371 -14.91 -10.31 -7.89
CA TRP A 371 -14.08 -11.36 -7.30
C TRP A 371 -13.42 -12.23 -8.36
N VAL A 372 -14.17 -12.67 -9.38
CA VAL A 372 -13.66 -13.46 -10.52
C VAL A 372 -12.53 -12.71 -11.23
N LEU A 373 -12.60 -11.38 -11.36
CA LEU A 373 -11.51 -10.58 -11.94
C LEU A 373 -10.20 -10.73 -11.16
N THR A 374 -10.24 -10.92 -9.84
CA THR A 374 -9.04 -11.10 -9.01
C THR A 374 -8.48 -12.52 -9.04
N VAL A 375 -9.24 -13.47 -9.58
CA VAL A 375 -8.86 -14.91 -9.59
C VAL A 375 -7.80 -15.17 -10.64
N ARG A 376 -6.79 -15.98 -10.26
CA ARG A 376 -5.81 -16.56 -11.18
C ARG A 376 -5.98 -18.07 -11.29
N VAL A 377 -5.79 -18.57 -12.51
CA VAL A 377 -5.67 -20.00 -12.81
C VAL A 377 -4.37 -20.19 -13.58
N GLY A 378 -3.38 -20.81 -12.95
CA GLY A 378 -2.02 -20.88 -13.48
C GLY A 378 -1.40 -19.48 -13.65
N ARG A 379 -1.08 -19.11 -14.89
CA ARG A 379 -0.55 -17.80 -15.29
C ARG A 379 -1.62 -16.82 -15.78
N TRP A 380 -2.88 -17.22 -15.81
CA TRP A 380 -3.99 -16.43 -16.35
C TRP A 380 -4.78 -15.76 -15.23
N SER A 381 -5.10 -14.48 -15.40
CA SER A 381 -6.05 -13.75 -14.56
C SER A 381 -6.74 -12.68 -15.41
N LEU A 382 -8.05 -12.54 -15.22
CA LEU A 382 -8.82 -11.45 -15.83
C LEU A 382 -8.43 -10.08 -15.29
N TRP A 383 -7.70 -10.02 -14.17
CA TRP A 383 -7.12 -8.78 -13.66
C TRP A 383 -6.22 -8.07 -14.67
N TRP A 384 -5.69 -8.80 -15.66
CA TRP A 384 -4.94 -8.22 -16.77
C TRP A 384 -5.71 -7.12 -17.51
N LEU A 385 -7.03 -7.27 -17.68
CA LEU A 385 -7.88 -6.25 -18.31
C LEU A 385 -7.91 -4.97 -17.46
N ILE A 386 -8.06 -5.11 -16.14
CA ILE A 386 -8.03 -4.00 -15.19
C ILE A 386 -6.66 -3.35 -15.18
N PHE A 387 -5.59 -4.14 -15.13
CA PHE A 387 -4.20 -3.69 -15.13
C PHE A 387 -3.85 -2.84 -16.36
N LYS A 388 -4.35 -3.23 -17.56
CA LYS A 388 -4.05 -2.55 -18.82
C LYS A 388 -5.01 -1.41 -19.16
N ALA A 389 -6.30 -1.54 -18.88
CA ALA A 389 -7.33 -0.65 -19.40
C ALA A 389 -7.87 0.36 -18.39
N VAL A 390 -7.78 0.08 -17.07
CA VAL A 390 -8.36 0.96 -16.06
C VAL A 390 -7.28 1.87 -15.46
N PRO A 391 -7.44 3.21 -15.54
CA PRO A 391 -6.47 4.14 -14.95
C PRO A 391 -6.19 3.83 -13.49
N GLY A 392 -4.90 3.72 -13.11
CA GLY A 392 -4.46 3.33 -11.77
C GLY A 392 -4.43 1.81 -11.50
N GLY A 393 -4.94 0.98 -12.41
CA GLY A 393 -4.93 -0.48 -12.26
C GLY A 393 -3.52 -1.06 -12.17
N SER A 394 -2.55 -0.49 -12.88
CA SER A 394 -1.14 -0.87 -12.84
C SER A 394 -0.41 -0.44 -11.56
N ALA A 395 -1.00 0.42 -10.73
CA ALA A 395 -0.45 0.77 -9.42
C ALA A 395 -0.86 -0.22 -8.31
N ILE A 396 -1.86 -1.07 -8.57
CA ILE A 396 -2.33 -2.09 -7.63
C ILE A 396 -1.36 -3.27 -7.66
N ARG A 397 -0.69 -3.54 -6.54
CA ARG A 397 0.18 -4.71 -6.35
C ARG A 397 -0.61 -5.96 -5.94
N VAL A 398 -1.61 -5.78 -5.06
CA VAL A 398 -2.33 -6.87 -4.37
C VAL A 398 -3.82 -6.84 -4.74
N PRO A 399 -4.25 -7.49 -5.84
CA PRO A 399 -5.66 -7.53 -6.24
C PRO A 399 -6.59 -8.13 -5.18
N ALA A 400 -6.10 -9.08 -4.38
CA ALA A 400 -6.86 -9.73 -3.31
C ALA A 400 -7.41 -8.74 -2.24
N ARG A 401 -6.79 -7.58 -2.05
CA ARG A 401 -7.28 -6.55 -1.11
C ARG A 401 -8.64 -5.95 -1.52
N LEU A 402 -9.10 -6.15 -2.77
CA LEU A 402 -10.46 -5.83 -3.20
C LEU A 402 -11.52 -6.49 -2.30
N ASN A 403 -11.22 -7.63 -1.69
CA ASN A 403 -12.10 -8.36 -0.79
C ASN A 403 -12.64 -7.49 0.35
N PHE A 404 -11.88 -6.50 0.83
CA PHE A 404 -12.34 -5.57 1.87
C PHE A 404 -13.54 -4.74 1.42
N VAL A 405 -13.52 -4.23 0.18
CA VAL A 405 -14.63 -3.46 -0.38
C VAL A 405 -15.78 -4.37 -0.78
N LEU A 406 -15.50 -5.56 -1.31
CA LEU A 406 -16.53 -6.56 -1.65
C LEU A 406 -17.32 -7.03 -0.44
N ASN A 407 -16.73 -6.99 0.77
CA ASN A 407 -17.44 -7.29 2.01
C ASN A 407 -18.64 -6.37 2.25
N VAL A 408 -18.60 -5.12 1.78
CA VAL A 408 -19.76 -4.20 1.84
C VAL A 408 -20.92 -4.74 1.00
N LEU A 409 -20.66 -5.21 -0.22
CA LEU A 409 -21.68 -5.80 -1.11
C LEU A 409 -22.25 -7.10 -0.54
N LEU A 410 -21.40 -7.92 0.06
CA LEU A 410 -21.77 -9.17 0.71
C LEU A 410 -22.76 -8.90 1.85
N VAL A 411 -22.44 -7.97 2.74
CA VAL A 411 -23.29 -7.59 3.88
C VAL A 411 -24.60 -6.95 3.41
N LEU A 412 -24.55 -6.07 2.40
CA LEU A 412 -25.75 -5.49 1.81
C LEU A 412 -26.68 -6.56 1.25
N SER A 413 -26.16 -7.50 0.46
CA SER A 413 -26.92 -8.60 -0.11
C SER A 413 -27.55 -9.48 0.98
N ALA A 414 -26.75 -9.91 1.96
CA ALA A 414 -27.22 -10.72 3.07
C ALA A 414 -28.35 -10.04 3.85
N CYS A 415 -28.22 -8.74 4.17
CA CYS A 415 -29.25 -7.98 4.87
C CYS A 415 -30.54 -7.83 4.06
N LEU A 416 -30.45 -7.60 2.75
CA LEU A 416 -31.64 -7.51 1.88
C LEU A 416 -32.38 -8.84 1.82
N ILE A 417 -31.65 -9.96 1.71
CA ILE A 417 -32.24 -11.29 1.70
C ILE A 417 -32.87 -11.62 3.06
N PHE A 418 -32.16 -11.30 4.15
CA PHE A 418 -32.65 -11.50 5.51
C PHE A 418 -33.95 -10.71 5.76
N GLU A 419 -34.04 -9.46 5.27
CA GLU A 419 -35.26 -8.67 5.33
C GLU A 419 -36.39 -9.29 4.50
N GLN A 420 -36.13 -9.79 3.29
CA GLN A 420 -37.14 -10.47 2.47
C GLN A 420 -37.68 -11.74 3.15
N LEU A 421 -36.79 -12.57 3.72
CA LEU A 421 -37.19 -13.77 4.47
C LEU A 421 -38.10 -13.40 5.63
N ARG A 422 -37.82 -12.30 6.32
CA ARG A 422 -38.63 -11.79 7.43
C ARG A 422 -40.05 -11.36 7.00
N TYR A 423 -40.21 -10.77 5.81
CA TYR A 423 -41.53 -10.40 5.28
C TYR A 423 -42.39 -11.62 4.89
N ARG A 424 -41.81 -12.77 4.58
CA ARG A 424 -42.50 -14.01 4.22
C ARG A 424 -43.00 -14.80 5.43
N ARG A 425 -43.33 -14.13 6.53
CA ARG A 425 -43.62 -14.65 7.87
C ARG A 425 -44.64 -15.80 7.97
N GLY A 426 -45.49 -16.04 6.97
CA GLY A 426 -46.49 -17.08 7.01
C GLY A 426 -45.99 -18.51 6.79
N ARG A 427 -44.77 -18.66 6.26
CA ARG A 427 -44.17 -19.99 5.87
C ARG A 427 -42.93 -20.40 6.66
N ILE A 428 -42.38 -19.50 7.49
CA ILE A 428 -41.11 -19.73 8.18
C ILE A 428 -41.33 -19.57 9.70
N PRO A 429 -40.90 -20.51 10.54
CA PRO A 429 -41.01 -20.39 12.00
C PRO A 429 -40.31 -19.16 12.52
N ARG A 430 -40.91 -18.44 13.49
CA ARG A 430 -40.40 -17.17 14.06
C ARG A 430 -38.98 -17.30 14.65
N LEU A 431 -38.58 -18.50 15.11
CA LEU A 431 -37.28 -18.78 15.71
C LEU A 431 -36.12 -18.84 14.69
N ILE A 432 -36.40 -19.06 13.41
CA ILE A 432 -35.33 -19.15 12.39
C ILE A 432 -34.59 -17.81 12.24
N PHE A 433 -35.26 -16.68 12.41
CA PHE A 433 -34.63 -15.37 12.26
C PHE A 433 -33.56 -15.06 13.30
N PRO A 434 -33.86 -15.18 14.62
CA PRO A 434 -32.82 -14.97 15.62
C PRO A 434 -31.70 -16.03 15.51
N VAL A 435 -32.02 -17.29 15.24
CA VAL A 435 -31.02 -18.35 15.05
C VAL A 435 -30.11 -18.04 13.86
N LEU A 436 -30.65 -17.69 12.70
CA LEU A 436 -29.85 -17.30 11.54
C LEU A 436 -29.01 -16.06 11.81
N GLY A 437 -29.56 -15.06 12.51
CA GLY A 437 -28.80 -13.86 12.91
C GLY A 437 -27.63 -14.21 13.82
N VAL A 438 -27.80 -15.09 14.80
CA VAL A 438 -26.75 -15.57 15.68
C VAL A 438 -25.69 -16.36 14.88
N LEU A 439 -26.09 -17.25 13.98
CA LEU A 439 -25.17 -18.04 13.16
C LEU A 439 -24.33 -17.15 12.24
N LEU A 440 -24.95 -16.15 11.61
CA LEU A 440 -24.23 -15.16 10.77
C LEU A 440 -23.19 -14.38 11.55
N VAL A 441 -23.48 -14.01 12.80
CA VAL A 441 -22.50 -13.32 13.66
C VAL A 441 -21.45 -14.30 14.15
N ALA A 442 -21.83 -15.51 14.58
CA ALA A 442 -20.92 -16.50 15.09
C ALA A 442 -19.85 -16.94 14.07
N GLU A 443 -20.24 -17.06 12.80
CA GLU A 443 -19.30 -17.43 11.74
C GLU A 443 -18.28 -16.30 11.40
N GLN A 444 -18.52 -15.04 11.83
CA GLN A 444 -17.53 -13.98 11.71
C GLN A 444 -16.44 -14.06 12.78
N ILE A 445 -16.68 -14.75 13.89
CA ILE A 445 -15.74 -14.83 14.99
C ILE A 445 -14.53 -15.68 14.61
N ASN A 446 -13.35 -15.14 14.86
CA ASN A 446 -12.08 -15.83 14.68
C ASN A 446 -11.29 -15.78 15.99
N ILE A 447 -10.69 -16.91 16.38
CA ILE A 447 -9.92 -17.04 17.61
C ILE A 447 -8.41 -16.84 17.41
N THR A 448 -8.00 -16.28 16.28
CA THR A 448 -6.61 -15.86 16.04
C THR A 448 -6.25 -14.74 17.00
N HIS A 449 -5.10 -14.86 17.66
CA HIS A 449 -4.51 -13.74 18.39
C HIS A 449 -4.05 -12.68 17.39
N THR A 450 -4.66 -11.53 17.43
CA THR A 450 -4.48 -10.45 16.47
C THR A 450 -3.67 -9.28 17.04
N HIS A 451 -3.47 -9.24 18.36
CA HIS A 451 -2.78 -8.18 19.09
C HIS A 451 -1.46 -8.73 19.63
N VAL A 452 -0.48 -8.86 18.73
CA VAL A 452 0.80 -9.53 19.03
C VAL A 452 1.98 -8.58 19.26
N ILE A 453 1.77 -7.26 19.08
CA ILE A 453 2.79 -6.26 19.42
C ILE A 453 2.72 -6.00 20.92
N ASP A 454 3.80 -6.27 21.63
CA ASP A 454 3.93 -5.97 23.06
C ASP A 454 4.33 -4.51 23.26
N ARG A 455 3.35 -3.66 23.60
CA ARG A 455 3.51 -2.23 23.80
C ARG A 455 4.62 -1.88 24.82
N THR A 456 4.70 -2.61 25.92
CA THR A 456 5.71 -2.36 26.95
C THR A 456 7.11 -2.68 26.46
N ALA A 457 7.29 -3.83 25.80
CA ALA A 457 8.56 -4.23 25.24
C ALA A 457 9.03 -3.28 24.11
N GLU A 458 8.11 -2.87 23.24
CA GLU A 458 8.41 -1.95 22.15
C GLU A 458 8.81 -0.55 22.66
N ASN A 459 8.06 0.00 23.62
CA ASN A 459 8.41 1.27 24.26
C ASN A 459 9.77 1.20 25.00
N ALA A 460 10.10 0.06 25.60
CA ALA A 460 11.37 -0.13 26.28
C ALA A 460 12.57 -0.08 25.34
N ILE A 461 12.43 -0.54 24.09
CA ILE A 461 13.49 -0.43 23.06
C ILE A 461 13.75 1.05 22.77
N LEU A 462 12.72 1.82 22.52
CA LEU A 462 12.86 3.25 22.20
C LEU A 462 13.37 4.07 23.39
N ALA A 463 12.96 3.73 24.62
CA ALA A 463 13.38 4.41 25.84
C ALA A 463 14.86 4.20 26.20
N ARG A 464 15.50 3.13 25.71
CA ARG A 464 16.94 2.86 25.94
C ARG A 464 17.85 3.81 25.17
N VAL A 465 17.34 4.41 24.08
CA VAL A 465 18.16 5.21 23.19
C VAL A 465 18.64 6.48 23.92
N LYS A 466 19.94 6.61 24.04
CA LYS A 466 20.60 7.77 24.64
C LYS A 466 20.51 8.99 23.71
N ARG A 467 20.80 10.18 24.26
CA ARG A 467 20.90 11.37 23.41
C ARG A 467 22.06 11.24 22.43
N PRO A 468 21.86 11.60 21.15
CA PRO A 468 22.92 11.53 20.17
C PRO A 468 24.04 12.54 20.48
N PRO A 469 25.29 12.24 20.10
CA PRO A 469 26.36 13.23 20.09
C PRO A 469 26.02 14.45 19.22
N VAL A 470 26.52 15.64 19.59
CA VAL A 470 26.24 16.88 18.85
C VAL A 470 26.74 16.83 17.41
N ALA A 471 27.77 16.06 17.14
CA ALA A 471 28.33 15.89 15.80
C ALA A 471 27.46 15.05 14.84
N CYS A 472 26.41 14.37 15.36
CA CYS A 472 25.55 13.54 14.54
C CYS A 472 24.53 14.39 13.79
N SER A 473 24.58 14.37 12.46
CA SER A 473 23.59 14.98 11.55
C SER A 473 22.60 13.97 10.99
N SER A 474 22.98 12.68 10.99
CA SER A 474 22.16 11.54 10.61
C SER A 474 22.68 10.26 11.25
N PHE A 475 21.92 9.16 11.15
CA PHE A 475 22.39 7.89 11.70
C PHE A 475 21.94 6.66 10.90
N ALA A 476 22.67 5.56 11.12
CA ALA A 476 22.22 4.20 10.83
C ALA A 476 22.29 3.36 12.11
N PHE A 477 21.45 2.33 12.25
CA PHE A 477 21.68 1.38 13.34
C PHE A 477 22.88 0.46 13.01
N THR A 478 23.65 0.11 14.02
CA THR A 478 24.86 -0.74 13.89
C THR A 478 24.67 -2.12 14.50
N ALA A 479 23.62 -2.29 15.29
CA ALA A 479 23.22 -3.58 15.83
C ALA A 479 21.70 -3.59 16.04
N PRO A 480 21.04 -4.72 15.68
CA PRO A 480 19.59 -4.85 15.81
C PRO A 480 19.19 -5.09 17.26
N ALA A 481 18.00 -4.59 17.65
CA ALA A 481 17.42 -4.88 18.94
C ALA A 481 16.93 -6.34 19.05
N ARG A 482 16.67 -6.99 17.91
CA ARG A 482 16.08 -8.33 17.80
C ARG A 482 16.90 -9.24 16.91
N THR A 483 17.15 -10.47 17.35
CA THR A 483 18.06 -11.41 16.66
C THR A 483 17.43 -12.19 15.51
N ARG A 484 16.13 -12.09 15.23
CA ARG A 484 15.43 -13.03 14.34
C ARG A 484 14.52 -12.45 13.25
N ARG A 485 14.42 -11.12 13.07
CA ARG A 485 13.54 -10.53 12.04
C ARG A 485 14.19 -9.31 11.39
N PRO A 486 14.36 -9.27 10.07
CA PRO A 486 15.13 -8.22 9.38
C PRO A 486 14.46 -6.84 9.37
N PHE A 487 13.13 -6.76 9.26
CA PHE A 487 12.43 -5.49 9.04
C PHE A 487 12.11 -4.67 10.31
N PRO A 488 11.83 -5.26 11.48
CA PRO A 488 11.52 -4.49 12.68
C PRO A 488 12.57 -3.47 13.08
N ASP A 489 13.86 -3.78 12.87
CA ASP A 489 14.96 -2.89 13.26
C ASP A 489 15.04 -1.65 12.36
N GLN A 490 14.70 -1.75 11.07
CA GLN A 490 14.54 -0.61 10.18
C GLN A 490 13.46 0.34 10.70
N ILE A 491 12.35 -0.21 11.20
CA ILE A 491 11.24 0.57 11.74
C ILE A 491 11.59 1.16 13.12
N ASP A 492 12.36 0.44 13.95
CA ASP A 492 12.89 0.98 15.20
C ASP A 492 13.72 2.24 14.93
N ALA A 493 14.62 2.20 13.93
CA ALA A 493 15.39 3.37 13.52
C ALA A 493 14.48 4.51 13.03
N MET A 494 13.39 4.24 12.30
CA MET A 494 12.43 5.26 11.85
C MET A 494 11.72 5.92 13.04
N LEU A 495 11.29 5.15 14.04
CA LEU A 495 10.63 5.66 15.24
C LEU A 495 11.60 6.47 16.11
N VAL A 496 12.84 5.99 16.27
CA VAL A 496 13.93 6.73 16.95
C VAL A 496 14.23 8.04 16.23
N ALA A 497 14.35 8.00 14.90
CA ALA A 497 14.60 9.20 14.09
C ALA A 497 13.55 10.28 14.35
N ARG A 498 12.30 9.87 14.44
CA ARG A 498 11.20 10.79 14.73
C ARG A 498 11.23 11.30 16.18
N GLY A 499 11.49 10.43 17.14
CA GLY A 499 11.56 10.78 18.56
C GLY A 499 12.69 11.76 18.89
N LEU A 500 13.84 11.63 18.21
CA LEU A 500 15.01 12.48 18.40
C LEU A 500 15.06 13.69 17.44
N ASN A 501 14.16 13.80 16.49
CA ASN A 501 14.21 14.72 15.35
C ASN A 501 15.57 14.67 14.61
N LEU A 502 16.17 13.48 14.53
CA LEU A 502 17.42 13.22 13.84
C LEU A 502 17.16 12.26 12.66
N PRO A 503 17.48 12.63 11.41
CA PRO A 503 17.20 11.77 10.26
C PRO A 503 18.02 10.48 10.27
N THR A 504 17.44 9.41 9.72
CA THR A 504 18.11 8.13 9.54
C THR A 504 18.18 7.71 8.08
N ILE A 505 19.32 7.12 7.69
CA ILE A 505 19.46 6.49 6.37
C ILE A 505 18.70 5.16 6.29
N ASN A 506 18.27 4.63 7.41
CA ASN A 506 17.41 3.45 7.50
C ASN A 506 16.00 3.75 6.99
N GLY A 507 15.26 2.70 6.67
CA GLY A 507 13.87 2.84 6.23
C GLY A 507 13.20 1.54 5.87
N TYR A 508 11.88 1.60 5.83
CA TYR A 508 11.00 0.52 5.39
C TYR A 508 9.81 1.13 4.66
N SER A 509 9.47 0.63 3.48
CA SER A 509 8.31 1.09 2.71
C SER A 509 7.92 0.11 1.60
N GLY A 510 6.80 0.38 0.91
CA GLY A 510 6.32 -0.40 -0.24
C GLY A 510 7.18 -0.27 -1.51
N TRP A 511 7.95 0.82 -1.63
CA TRP A 511 9.03 1.03 -2.56
C TRP A 511 10.30 1.35 -1.80
N LEU A 512 11.45 1.07 -2.40
CA LEU A 512 12.77 1.42 -1.85
C LEU A 512 13.42 2.45 -2.77
N PRO A 513 14.23 3.38 -2.23
CA PRO A 513 15.03 4.28 -3.04
C PRO A 513 16.00 3.51 -3.92
N GLN A 514 16.31 4.08 -5.09
CA GLN A 514 17.37 3.54 -5.94
C GLN A 514 18.70 3.48 -5.18
N ASP A 515 19.47 2.42 -5.36
CA ASP A 515 20.75 2.15 -4.71
C ASP A 515 20.67 1.91 -3.18
N TRP A 516 19.48 1.86 -2.57
CA TRP A 516 19.30 1.53 -1.17
C TRP A 516 19.20 0.01 -0.99
N ASN A 517 20.32 -0.65 -0.65
CA ASN A 517 20.49 -2.11 -0.70
C ASN A 517 20.77 -2.77 0.65
N PHE A 518 20.31 -2.19 1.77
CA PHE A 518 20.54 -2.73 3.12
C PHE A 518 19.25 -2.93 3.94
N PRO A 519 18.22 -3.61 3.36
CA PRO A 519 16.96 -3.86 4.07
C PRO A 519 17.11 -4.85 5.23
N ILE A 520 18.14 -5.70 5.19
CA ILE A 520 18.39 -6.79 6.14
C ILE A 520 19.72 -6.52 6.83
N PHE A 521 19.77 -6.76 8.14
CA PHE A 521 21.03 -6.71 8.89
C PHE A 521 21.78 -8.04 8.70
N ASP A 522 22.79 -8.02 7.84
CA ASP A 522 23.69 -9.11 7.55
C ASP A 522 25.16 -8.64 7.63
N LYS A 523 26.09 -9.45 7.20
CA LYS A 523 27.54 -9.14 7.22
C LYS A 523 27.91 -7.91 6.37
N ASP A 524 27.17 -7.65 5.31
CA ASP A 524 27.46 -6.60 4.32
C ASP A 524 26.63 -5.31 4.59
N TYR A 525 25.76 -5.32 5.61
CA TYR A 525 24.85 -4.23 5.93
C TYR A 525 25.57 -2.89 6.12
N LEU A 526 26.63 -2.85 6.92
CA LEU A 526 27.33 -1.59 7.20
C LEU A 526 28.06 -1.04 5.97
N ASP A 527 28.56 -1.88 5.11
CA ASP A 527 29.23 -1.46 3.88
C ASP A 527 28.23 -0.91 2.87
N HIS A 528 27.05 -1.51 2.76
CA HIS A 528 25.95 -0.94 1.97
C HIS A 528 25.43 0.38 2.57
N ALA A 529 25.35 0.51 3.88
CA ALA A 529 24.95 1.73 4.55
C ALA A 529 25.96 2.87 4.32
N ARG A 530 27.27 2.57 4.42
CA ARG A 530 28.37 3.49 4.08
C ARG A 530 28.35 3.89 2.60
N ARG A 531 28.08 2.93 1.71
CA ARG A 531 27.94 3.17 0.27
C ARG A 531 26.77 4.12 -0.01
N TRP A 532 25.60 3.89 0.61
CA TRP A 532 24.47 4.81 0.52
C TRP A 532 24.85 6.22 0.98
N ALA A 533 25.48 6.34 2.14
CA ALA A 533 25.92 7.62 2.68
C ALA A 533 26.85 8.37 1.73
N PHE A 534 27.77 7.64 1.06
CA PHE A 534 28.64 8.18 0.04
C PHE A 534 27.88 8.66 -1.19
N ILE A 535 27.02 7.81 -1.78
CA ILE A 535 26.21 8.13 -2.96
C ILE A 535 25.39 9.40 -2.73
N LYS A 536 24.85 9.53 -1.52
CA LYS A 536 23.97 10.66 -1.13
C LYS A 536 24.71 11.82 -0.48
N ASN A 537 26.04 11.76 -0.37
CA ASN A 537 26.88 12.79 0.22
C ASN A 537 26.50 13.16 1.66
N VAL A 538 26.21 12.14 2.48
CA VAL A 538 25.84 12.28 3.90
C VAL A 538 26.79 11.52 4.84
N GLU A 539 28.03 11.27 4.43
CA GLU A 539 29.03 10.59 5.25
C GLU A 539 29.45 11.41 6.47
N GLN A 540 29.51 12.74 6.31
CA GLN A 540 29.87 13.62 7.41
C GLN A 540 28.72 13.71 8.43
N GLY A 541 29.03 13.41 9.69
CA GLY A 541 28.05 13.37 10.77
C GLY A 541 27.13 12.15 10.77
N LEU A 542 27.45 11.12 9.99
CA LEU A 542 26.76 9.84 10.07
C LEU A 542 27.19 9.08 11.32
N CYS A 543 26.26 8.87 12.25
CA CYS A 543 26.49 8.12 13.49
C CYS A 543 25.89 6.72 13.44
N GLY A 544 26.49 5.82 14.22
CA GLY A 544 25.99 4.48 14.43
C GLY A 544 25.17 4.39 15.74
N LEU A 545 24.00 3.78 15.70
CA LEU A 545 23.17 3.50 16.86
C LEU A 545 23.13 2.00 17.13
N ASP A 546 23.57 1.56 18.28
CA ASP A 546 23.31 0.20 18.76
C ASP A 546 21.91 0.13 19.39
N LEU A 547 20.97 -0.55 18.73
CA LEU A 547 19.59 -0.68 19.21
C LEU A 547 19.45 -1.61 20.43
N ARG A 548 20.48 -2.37 20.82
CA ARG A 548 20.47 -3.28 21.98
C ARG A 548 20.57 -2.52 23.29
N ASP A 549 21.43 -1.50 23.34
CA ASP A 549 21.73 -0.72 24.54
C ASP A 549 21.53 0.79 24.39
N GLY A 550 21.17 1.24 23.18
CA GLY A 550 20.92 2.64 22.86
C GLY A 550 22.18 3.50 22.79
N SER A 551 23.38 2.91 22.68
CA SER A 551 24.65 3.62 22.59
C SER A 551 24.94 4.11 21.18
N TRP A 552 25.75 5.18 21.10
CA TRP A 552 26.16 5.81 19.85
C TRP A 552 27.65 5.55 19.56
N SER A 553 27.97 5.41 18.29
CA SER A 553 29.35 5.27 17.78
C SER A 553 29.51 6.09 16.50
N THR A 554 30.72 6.26 16.03
CA THR A 554 31.00 6.88 14.74
C THR A 554 31.03 5.77 13.67
N ILE A 555 30.37 6.00 12.53
CA ILE A 555 30.52 5.15 11.34
C ILE A 555 31.65 5.74 10.50
N ALA A 556 32.75 4.99 10.38
CA ALA A 556 33.85 5.38 9.50
C ALA A 556 33.40 5.36 8.03
N SER A 557 33.87 6.31 7.23
CA SER A 557 33.68 6.30 5.78
C SER A 557 34.31 5.04 5.15
N LEU A 558 33.85 4.67 3.96
CA LEU A 558 34.50 3.60 3.19
C LEU A 558 35.95 3.99 2.87
N ASP A 559 36.89 3.07 3.03
CA ASP A 559 38.26 3.25 2.54
C ASP A 559 38.26 3.15 1.01
N ARG A 560 38.46 4.28 0.36
CA ARG A 560 38.57 4.41 -1.10
C ARG A 560 39.99 4.71 -1.56
N THR A 561 40.97 4.48 -0.67
CA THR A 561 42.37 4.70 -1.00
C THR A 561 42.75 3.81 -2.20
N TYR A 562 43.17 4.47 -3.27
CA TYR A 562 43.61 3.82 -4.50
C TYR A 562 45.07 4.11 -4.73
N ARG A 563 45.86 3.06 -4.96
CA ARG A 563 47.27 3.19 -5.35
C ARG A 563 47.38 3.10 -6.86
N LEU A 564 48.11 4.04 -7.45
CA LEU A 564 48.35 4.01 -8.90
C LEU A 564 48.93 2.66 -9.32
N GLY A 565 48.36 2.06 -10.35
CA GLY A 565 48.70 0.75 -10.85
C GLY A 565 47.87 -0.39 -10.32
N ASP A 566 47.06 -0.18 -9.26
CA ASP A 566 46.16 -1.24 -8.79
C ASP A 566 45.00 -1.45 -9.79
N THR A 567 44.56 -2.70 -9.93
CA THR A 567 43.44 -3.03 -10.78
C THR A 567 42.16 -3.01 -9.94
N ILE A 568 41.16 -2.26 -10.41
CA ILE A 568 39.78 -2.34 -9.93
C ILE A 568 39.10 -3.46 -10.72
N ASP A 569 38.74 -4.52 -10.03
CA ASP A 569 38.13 -5.71 -10.60
C ASP A 569 36.64 -5.74 -10.28
N PHE A 570 35.79 -5.70 -11.32
CA PHE A 570 34.30 -5.68 -11.22
C PHE A 570 33.69 -7.08 -11.16
N ARG A 571 34.50 -8.13 -11.26
CA ARG A 571 34.02 -9.52 -11.16
C ARG A 571 33.59 -9.85 -9.73
N LYS A 572 32.74 -10.85 -9.61
CA LYS A 572 32.31 -11.36 -8.32
C LYS A 572 33.52 -11.76 -7.46
N GLY A 573 33.64 -11.14 -6.29
CA GLY A 573 34.78 -11.28 -5.38
C GLY A 573 35.92 -10.30 -5.62
N GLY A 574 35.81 -9.41 -6.63
CA GLY A 574 36.73 -8.31 -6.86
C GLY A 574 36.53 -7.12 -5.88
N ASN A 575 37.33 -6.08 -6.05
CA ASN A 575 37.42 -4.93 -5.15
C ASN A 575 36.62 -3.69 -5.63
N ALA A 576 35.95 -3.75 -6.79
CA ALA A 576 35.24 -2.59 -7.38
C ALA A 576 34.19 -1.99 -6.46
N THR A 577 33.52 -2.83 -5.66
CA THR A 577 32.49 -2.39 -4.71
C THR A 577 32.97 -1.36 -3.68
N ASN A 578 34.28 -1.30 -3.40
CA ASN A 578 34.86 -0.28 -2.50
C ASN A 578 34.86 1.11 -3.12
N PHE A 579 34.84 1.20 -4.46
CA PHE A 579 34.94 2.44 -5.22
C PHE A 579 33.63 2.84 -5.91
N GLU A 580 32.71 1.90 -6.08
CA GLU A 580 31.43 2.13 -6.74
C GLU A 580 30.55 3.10 -5.96
N GLY A 581 30.06 4.09 -6.68
CA GLY A 581 28.95 4.97 -6.25
C GLY A 581 27.59 4.47 -6.78
N GLN A 582 26.78 5.37 -7.30
CA GLN A 582 25.48 5.04 -7.89
C GLN A 582 25.60 4.35 -9.26
N GLY A 583 24.53 3.66 -9.66
CA GLY A 583 24.32 3.22 -11.05
C GLY A 583 25.06 1.93 -11.42
N TRP A 584 25.35 1.03 -10.48
CA TRP A 584 26.00 -0.25 -10.74
C TRP A 584 25.07 -1.43 -10.53
N GLY A 585 25.11 -2.39 -11.41
CA GLY A 585 24.57 -3.73 -11.21
C GLY A 585 25.36 -4.49 -10.16
N GLY A 586 24.78 -5.55 -9.58
CA GLY A 586 25.56 -6.45 -8.74
C GLY A 586 26.71 -7.11 -9.52
N PRO A 587 27.87 -7.44 -8.88
CA PRO A 587 28.98 -8.06 -9.54
C PRO A 587 28.62 -9.47 -10.03
N GLU A 588 28.86 -9.71 -11.32
CA GLU A 588 28.67 -10.98 -12.01
C GLU A 588 30.01 -11.71 -12.16
N PRO A 589 30.06 -12.99 -12.55
CA PRO A 589 31.33 -13.72 -12.70
C PRO A 589 32.32 -13.07 -13.66
N TRP A 590 31.86 -12.25 -14.60
CA TRP A 590 32.66 -11.62 -15.65
C TRP A 590 32.91 -10.11 -15.40
N GLY A 591 32.06 -9.39 -14.61
CA GLY A 591 32.16 -7.97 -14.39
C GLY A 591 30.90 -7.38 -13.77
N ALA A 592 30.66 -6.08 -13.92
CA ALA A 592 29.43 -5.40 -13.49
C ALA A 592 28.87 -4.46 -14.56
N TRP A 593 27.55 -4.44 -14.72
CA TRP A 593 26.85 -3.52 -15.62
C TRP A 593 26.73 -2.11 -15.05
N THR A 594 26.95 -1.11 -15.88
CA THR A 594 26.39 0.23 -15.66
C THR A 594 24.87 0.17 -15.76
N VAL A 595 24.15 0.83 -14.83
CA VAL A 595 22.69 0.79 -14.74
C VAL A 595 22.13 2.21 -14.71
N GLY A 596 21.10 2.47 -15.53
CA GLY A 596 20.53 3.79 -15.69
C GLY A 596 21.40 4.75 -16.49
N ASP A 597 21.12 6.03 -16.42
CA ASP A 597 21.76 7.06 -17.26
C ASP A 597 23.18 7.42 -16.79
N ARG A 598 23.57 7.05 -15.56
CA ARG A 598 24.85 7.43 -14.96
C ARG A 598 25.34 6.38 -13.98
N SER A 599 26.64 6.01 -14.10
CA SER A 599 27.35 5.16 -13.14
C SER A 599 28.61 5.85 -12.66
N VAL A 600 28.89 5.78 -11.34
CA VAL A 600 29.93 6.58 -10.70
C VAL A 600 30.93 5.69 -9.95
N LEU A 601 32.24 5.99 -10.10
CA LEU A 601 33.32 5.53 -9.24
C LEU A 601 33.97 6.70 -8.54
N ALA A 602 34.48 6.51 -7.33
CA ALA A 602 35.26 7.50 -6.62
C ALA A 602 36.51 6.85 -6.00
N LEU A 603 37.64 7.38 -6.36
CA LEU A 603 38.96 6.93 -5.89
C LEU A 603 39.59 8.06 -5.09
N GLN A 604 40.28 7.75 -4.00
CA GLN A 604 41.10 8.66 -3.24
C GLN A 604 42.54 8.31 -3.41
N LEU A 605 43.32 9.17 -4.11
CA LEU A 605 44.77 9.01 -4.20
C LEU A 605 45.43 9.41 -2.88
N PRO A 606 46.53 8.75 -2.48
CA PRO A 606 47.29 9.11 -1.25
C PRO A 606 47.79 10.57 -1.25
N SER A 607 48.07 11.10 -2.44
CA SER A 607 48.44 12.50 -2.66
C SER A 607 47.96 12.97 -4.04
N PRO A 608 47.73 14.29 -4.24
CA PRO A 608 47.44 14.85 -5.55
C PRO A 608 48.58 14.50 -6.55
N PRO A 609 48.23 14.07 -7.78
CA PRO A 609 49.25 13.72 -8.76
C PRO A 609 49.98 14.97 -9.26
N THR A 610 51.29 14.85 -9.46
CA THR A 610 52.15 15.91 -10.03
C THR A 610 52.32 15.81 -11.54
N SER A 611 51.92 14.66 -12.13
CA SER A 611 51.94 14.40 -13.57
C SER A 611 50.59 13.89 -14.05
N ASP A 612 50.35 13.93 -15.36
CA ASP A 612 49.15 13.36 -15.94
C ASP A 612 49.03 11.87 -15.64
N LEU A 613 47.78 11.44 -15.48
CA LEU A 613 47.45 10.03 -15.30
C LEU A 613 46.78 9.46 -16.55
N ALA A 614 46.63 8.15 -16.60
CA ALA A 614 45.90 7.46 -17.66
C ALA A 614 44.94 6.45 -17.03
N ILE A 615 43.69 6.45 -17.47
CA ILE A 615 42.71 5.42 -17.11
C ILE A 615 42.68 4.39 -18.22
N SER A 616 42.96 3.14 -17.88
CA SER A 616 42.77 1.99 -18.77
C SER A 616 41.46 1.29 -18.40
N ILE A 617 40.60 1.02 -19.38
CA ILE A 617 39.28 0.42 -19.21
C ILE A 617 39.15 -0.80 -20.12
N GLU A 618 38.69 -1.91 -19.55
CA GLU A 618 38.26 -3.09 -20.28
C GLU A 618 36.76 -3.31 -19.98
N ALA A 619 35.93 -3.25 -21.05
CA ALA A 619 34.49 -3.29 -20.95
C ALA A 619 33.85 -3.91 -22.18
N GLU A 620 32.59 -4.25 -22.10
CA GLU A 620 31.76 -4.75 -23.19
C GLU A 620 30.41 -4.00 -23.20
N ALA A 621 29.98 -3.52 -24.37
CA ALA A 621 28.70 -2.84 -24.51
C ALA A 621 27.55 -3.84 -24.66
N PHE A 622 26.41 -3.53 -24.04
CA PHE A 622 25.18 -4.28 -24.22
C PHE A 622 24.55 -3.93 -25.57
N THR A 623 25.02 -4.62 -26.64
CA THR A 623 24.59 -4.43 -28.03
C THR A 623 24.08 -5.73 -28.64
N PRO A 624 22.94 -6.30 -28.13
CA PRO A 624 22.33 -7.46 -28.76
C PRO A 624 21.79 -7.10 -30.15
N PRO A 625 21.34 -8.10 -30.98
CA PRO A 625 20.87 -7.86 -32.35
C PRO A 625 19.82 -6.76 -32.50
N GLN A 626 19.02 -6.53 -31.45
CA GLN A 626 17.97 -5.50 -31.40
C GLN A 626 18.52 -4.08 -31.09
N ARG A 627 19.79 -3.97 -30.70
CA ARG A 627 20.48 -2.72 -30.38
C ARG A 627 21.85 -2.67 -31.07
N SER A 628 21.93 -1.96 -32.16
CA SER A 628 23.13 -1.91 -33.00
C SER A 628 24.28 -1.09 -32.41
N ARG A 629 23.99 -0.18 -31.43
CA ARG A 629 24.97 0.79 -30.92
C ARG A 629 24.67 1.17 -29.45
N ALA A 630 25.72 1.44 -28.70
CA ALA A 630 25.70 2.07 -27.38
C ALA A 630 26.62 3.29 -27.39
N ASP A 631 26.11 4.46 -27.01
CA ASP A 631 26.86 5.71 -26.92
C ASP A 631 27.15 6.04 -25.47
N GLU A 632 28.42 6.24 -25.14
CA GLU A 632 28.91 6.43 -23.76
C GLU A 632 29.81 7.67 -23.67
N THR A 633 29.72 8.39 -22.57
CA THR A 633 30.61 9.50 -22.26
C THR A 633 31.29 9.25 -20.91
N LEU A 634 32.59 9.39 -20.86
CA LEU A 634 33.37 9.38 -19.63
C LEU A 634 33.57 10.81 -19.13
N LEU A 635 33.15 11.07 -17.90
CA LEU A 635 33.51 12.30 -17.19
C LEU A 635 34.50 11.96 -16.10
N VAL A 636 35.46 12.85 -15.88
CA VAL A 636 36.38 12.79 -14.73
C VAL A 636 36.35 14.15 -14.01
N ASN A 637 35.97 14.13 -12.74
CA ASN A 637 35.76 15.31 -11.93
C ASN A 637 34.86 16.38 -12.61
N GLY A 638 33.81 15.89 -13.33
CA GLY A 638 32.85 16.71 -14.06
C GLY A 638 33.30 17.18 -15.44
N SER A 639 34.53 16.92 -15.86
CA SER A 639 35.06 17.25 -17.18
C SER A 639 34.95 16.06 -18.12
N VAL A 640 34.57 16.28 -19.37
CA VAL A 640 34.52 15.24 -20.40
C VAL A 640 35.95 14.76 -20.70
N ALA A 641 36.18 13.46 -20.49
CA ALA A 641 37.46 12.82 -20.74
C ALA A 641 37.47 11.99 -22.04
N ALA A 642 36.34 11.39 -22.39
CA ALA A 642 36.19 10.61 -23.63
C ALA A 642 34.73 10.45 -24.03
N HIS A 643 34.52 10.14 -25.34
CA HIS A 643 33.27 9.68 -25.91
C HIS A 643 33.49 8.41 -26.72
N TRP A 644 32.58 7.45 -26.58
CA TRP A 644 32.63 6.22 -27.36
C TRP A 644 31.27 5.91 -27.99
N SER A 645 31.32 5.41 -29.21
CA SER A 645 30.17 4.86 -29.91
C SER A 645 30.48 3.40 -30.24
N ILE A 646 30.01 2.51 -29.40
CA ILE A 646 30.35 1.08 -29.41
C ILE A 646 29.25 0.35 -30.19
N THR A 647 29.66 -0.44 -31.20
CA THR A 647 28.71 -1.11 -32.10
C THR A 647 28.58 -2.60 -31.77
N SER A 648 27.51 -3.22 -32.28
CA SER A 648 27.31 -4.67 -32.16
C SER A 648 28.34 -5.51 -32.91
N GLN A 649 29.07 -4.90 -33.86
CA GLN A 649 30.16 -5.57 -34.60
C GLN A 649 31.45 -5.59 -33.81
N GLU A 650 31.68 -4.56 -32.98
CA GLU A 650 32.82 -4.42 -32.08
C GLU A 650 32.32 -4.05 -30.67
N PRO A 651 31.74 -5.00 -29.93
CA PRO A 651 31.14 -4.69 -28.61
C PRO A 651 32.16 -4.49 -27.50
N VAL A 652 33.41 -4.94 -27.68
CA VAL A 652 34.46 -4.87 -26.67
C VAL A 652 35.17 -3.52 -26.73
N LEU A 653 35.21 -2.81 -25.61
CA LEU A 653 35.95 -1.58 -25.44
C LEU A 653 37.22 -1.84 -24.63
N ARG A 654 38.37 -1.69 -25.28
CA ARG A 654 39.68 -1.63 -24.63
C ARG A 654 40.32 -0.30 -24.95
N THR A 655 40.42 0.57 -23.97
CA THR A 655 40.85 1.95 -24.21
C THR A 655 41.71 2.47 -23.09
N GLN A 656 42.49 3.50 -23.40
CA GLN A 656 43.24 4.27 -22.46
C GLN A 656 42.96 5.75 -22.65
N VAL A 657 42.60 6.44 -21.58
CA VAL A 657 42.20 7.85 -21.58
C VAL A 657 43.15 8.65 -20.72
N ARG A 658 43.82 9.66 -21.30
CA ARG A 658 44.74 10.55 -20.58
C ARG A 658 43.96 11.57 -19.74
N LEU A 659 44.38 11.75 -18.49
CA LEU A 659 43.81 12.69 -17.52
C LEU A 659 44.87 13.74 -17.14
N PRO A 660 44.67 15.00 -17.48
CA PRO A 660 45.54 16.09 -17.03
C PRO A 660 45.59 16.20 -15.50
N ALA A 661 46.78 16.33 -14.94
CA ALA A 661 46.98 16.47 -13.49
C ALA A 661 46.16 17.63 -12.87
N GLY A 662 45.93 18.68 -13.68
CA GLY A 662 45.10 19.81 -13.28
C GLY A 662 43.65 19.49 -12.88
N LEU A 663 43.09 18.40 -13.37
CA LEU A 663 41.75 17.92 -13.02
C LEU A 663 41.72 17.21 -11.65
N LEU A 664 42.88 16.81 -11.12
CA LEU A 664 43.00 15.89 -9.99
C LEU A 664 43.67 16.54 -8.77
N ARG A 665 43.61 17.86 -8.66
CA ARG A 665 44.29 18.68 -7.60
C ARG A 665 43.84 18.33 -6.17
N SER A 666 42.65 17.79 -5.99
CA SER A 666 42.13 17.36 -4.68
C SER A 666 42.62 15.98 -4.24
N GLY A 667 43.29 15.24 -5.12
CA GLY A 667 43.58 13.81 -4.93
C GLY A 667 42.36 12.89 -5.08
N VAL A 668 41.16 13.46 -5.25
CA VAL A 668 39.95 12.69 -5.54
C VAL A 668 39.78 12.52 -7.05
N VAL A 669 39.59 11.28 -7.49
CA VAL A 669 39.28 10.94 -8.88
C VAL A 669 37.85 10.40 -8.93
N ARG A 670 36.93 11.25 -9.37
CA ARG A 670 35.53 10.88 -9.58
C ARG A 670 35.35 10.55 -11.07
N ILE A 671 35.06 9.31 -11.37
CA ILE A 671 34.87 8.79 -12.72
C ILE A 671 33.38 8.55 -12.91
N GLU A 672 32.79 9.08 -13.99
CA GLU A 672 31.38 8.92 -14.28
C GLU A 672 31.19 8.41 -15.70
N PHE A 673 30.48 7.32 -15.85
CA PHE A 673 30.00 6.81 -17.12
C PHE A 673 28.59 7.33 -17.37
N ILE A 674 28.37 8.08 -18.42
CA ILE A 674 27.07 8.62 -18.86
C ILE A 674 26.60 7.74 -20.00
N ASN A 675 25.54 6.99 -19.75
CA ASN A 675 24.92 6.08 -20.70
C ASN A 675 23.79 6.85 -21.43
N HIS A 676 23.93 7.09 -22.74
CA HIS A 676 22.97 7.95 -23.45
C HIS A 676 21.65 7.26 -23.82
N ASP A 677 21.64 5.92 -23.97
CA ASP A 677 20.45 5.13 -24.28
C ASP A 677 20.53 3.75 -23.63
N PRO A 678 20.48 3.67 -22.29
CA PRO A 678 20.51 2.38 -21.59
C PRO A 678 19.20 1.61 -21.87
N ARG A 679 19.29 0.30 -22.15
CA ARG A 679 18.16 -0.56 -22.49
C ARG A 679 18.06 -1.74 -21.55
N SER A 680 16.82 -2.17 -21.23
CA SER A 680 16.66 -3.40 -20.48
C SER A 680 16.57 -4.62 -21.37
N PRO A 681 17.15 -5.76 -20.96
CA PRO A 681 16.93 -7.03 -21.65
C PRO A 681 15.43 -7.38 -21.79
N ALA A 682 14.61 -6.98 -20.82
CA ALA A 682 13.17 -7.20 -20.86
C ALA A 682 12.48 -6.36 -21.96
N ASP A 683 12.86 -5.09 -22.14
CA ASP A 683 12.31 -4.22 -23.20
C ASP A 683 12.66 -4.76 -24.60
N LEU A 684 13.79 -5.45 -24.73
CA LEU A 684 14.24 -6.06 -25.97
C LEU A 684 13.75 -7.50 -26.17
N GLY A 685 12.96 -8.04 -25.21
CA GLY A 685 12.42 -9.39 -25.28
C GLY A 685 13.43 -10.52 -25.07
N LEU A 686 14.61 -10.21 -24.48
CA LEU A 686 15.73 -11.18 -24.31
C LEU A 686 15.62 -11.97 -23.01
N SER A 687 15.16 -11.34 -21.95
CA SER A 687 15.00 -11.99 -20.63
C SER A 687 13.98 -11.24 -19.76
N ALA A 688 13.82 -11.63 -18.49
CA ALA A 688 13.00 -10.93 -17.52
C ALA A 688 13.74 -9.80 -16.77
N ASP A 689 15.00 -9.53 -17.12
CA ASP A 689 15.80 -8.49 -16.48
C ASP A 689 15.34 -7.11 -16.96
N ASP A 690 14.83 -6.32 -16.02
CA ASP A 690 14.29 -4.97 -16.26
C ASP A 690 15.30 -3.84 -16.01
N ARG A 691 16.54 -4.18 -15.58
CA ARG A 691 17.60 -3.20 -15.39
C ARG A 691 17.97 -2.57 -16.75
N LYS A 692 17.95 -1.23 -16.83
CA LYS A 692 18.43 -0.50 -17.99
C LYS A 692 19.95 -0.47 -17.97
N ILE A 693 20.58 -1.35 -18.73
CA ILE A 693 22.03 -1.54 -18.78
C ILE A 693 22.64 -0.98 -20.08
N SER A 694 23.93 -0.64 -20.06
CA SER A 694 24.62 -0.15 -21.22
C SER A 694 26.04 -0.71 -21.36
N LEU A 695 26.94 -0.45 -20.41
CA LEU A 695 28.33 -0.87 -20.45
C LEU A 695 28.65 -1.87 -19.34
N GLY A 696 29.15 -3.03 -19.65
CA GLY A 696 29.64 -4.02 -18.69
C GLY A 696 31.13 -3.84 -18.48
N ILE A 697 31.56 -3.44 -17.28
CA ILE A 697 32.96 -3.19 -16.97
C ILE A 697 33.58 -4.45 -16.37
N HIS A 698 34.72 -4.89 -16.93
CA HIS A 698 35.51 -6.00 -16.42
C HIS A 698 36.55 -5.50 -15.43
N THR A 699 37.41 -4.56 -15.91
CA THR A 699 38.50 -3.97 -15.11
C THR A 699 38.68 -2.49 -15.43
N LEU A 700 39.15 -1.75 -14.44
CA LEU A 700 39.58 -0.38 -14.58
C LEU A 700 40.90 -0.19 -13.82
N ARG A 701 41.85 0.54 -14.39
CA ARG A 701 43.15 0.81 -13.78
C ARG A 701 43.55 2.27 -14.04
N VAL A 702 44.10 2.92 -13.04
CA VAL A 702 44.66 4.29 -13.16
C VAL A 702 46.16 4.23 -12.93
N ASP A 703 46.91 4.69 -13.90
CA ASP A 703 48.39 4.69 -13.90
C ASP A 703 48.94 6.10 -14.11
N ALA A 704 50.22 6.29 -13.85
CA ALA A 704 50.93 7.44 -14.37
C ALA A 704 50.97 7.38 -15.90
N ALA A 705 50.62 8.49 -16.56
CA ALA A 705 50.71 8.51 -18.03
C ALA A 705 52.14 8.33 -18.50
N THR A 706 52.37 7.33 -19.35
CA THR A 706 53.65 7.21 -20.09
C THR A 706 53.79 8.40 -21.04
N ARG A 707 54.99 9.01 -21.07
CA ARG A 707 55.26 10.18 -21.93
C ARG A 707 55.10 9.90 -23.41
#